data_1df447d51407cb3bfa629393d82788e2
#
_entry.id   1df447d51407cb3bfa629393d82788e2
#
_cell.length_a   1.000
_cell.length_b   1.000
_cell.length_c   1.000
_cell.angle_alpha   90.00
_cell.angle_beta   90.00
_cell.angle_gamma   90.00
#
_symmetry.space_group_name_H-M   'P 1'
#
loop_
_entity.id
_entity.type
_entity.pdbx_description
1 polymer ?
#
loop_
_entity_poly.entity_id
_entity_poly.type
_entity_poly.pdbx_seq_one_letter_code
_entity_poly.pdbx_strand_id
1 'polypeptide(L)'
;MTLCTGVAACHGGGAPGDGDTANAAAVGRVEVQLAVAPGVALNSLVYAITGPHSYSGTLNLSSSTTLGAVIGDVAAGAPYTLGLTGRATDGTTTCMGTSAPFAVTAAMTTAVALHVVCTPSPTTGSVSVSGSLNVCPSVTGVSANPPISNLIALSSTAVDPDAGPGPLSYLWTSTSGSLSSTTVANPTFTCSAPGNAALTLTVSDGDPGCADTFNVLVPCPPDSALGEQAWVEIGANNQAIARLLTPYRACPAITVDGVTSAMTVRAPSATLPIRTTSTDATIAAAMTSGNSKPSVFATTTCEFLLPPGATKATVAGIELPLPKPVVNRVVILGDTGCRISIGNVYQACSDPTQWPFSVISSAAAAMKPDLVLHVGDYEYRDNPCPPGNTACAGQPWGYGSDAWAADFFSPGAPLLAAAPWVMVRGNHEVCNRAGQGWYRYLDPNPFDGTGVKTCDNPTYDNTGNYNDPWAVSFGDTQFIVFDSSNTSKSAYAPAAFMPYTTELSEAASLASNANLLSMFAVHHPVLGYSAASPPTIGNAGLQSVMSAAYPGNYYPPNIAIAIHGHVHDFQALSFGSNHPATFVAGNGGDNLDTALPAVFDPNADLPAPNTLVNAFAFSQEFGFMVMDRVGAVGAKNWKFTSYRTNGTLIAVCTMGAAIPCSGVCDSTPGSQITCTDAGGNVVGSYTNIP
;
A
#
# COMPACT_ATOMS: atom_id res chain seq x y z
N MET A 1 -1.47 26.64 -23.27
CA MET A 1 -1.81 27.90 -22.59
C MET A 1 -2.72 27.49 -21.46
N THR A 2 -2.14 27.05 -20.36
CA THR A 2 -2.86 26.45 -19.23
C THR A 2 -2.69 27.40 -18.04
N LEU A 3 -3.81 27.87 -17.51
CA LEU A 3 -3.82 28.75 -16.35
C LEU A 3 -3.36 27.98 -15.12
N CYS A 4 -2.24 28.38 -14.54
CA CYS A 4 -1.88 28.06 -13.16
C CYS A 4 -2.54 29.07 -12.23
N THR A 5 -3.52 28.65 -11.44
CA THR A 5 -4.02 29.38 -10.29
C THR A 5 -3.41 28.79 -9.02
N GLY A 6 -2.27 29.35 -8.63
CA GLY A 6 -1.60 29.03 -7.37
C GLY A 6 -0.38 29.91 -7.26
N VAL A 7 -0.39 30.89 -6.36
CA VAL A 7 0.73 31.82 -6.16
C VAL A 7 1.87 31.07 -5.47
N ALA A 8 2.83 30.57 -6.27
CA ALA A 8 4.12 30.10 -5.75
C ALA A 8 5.08 31.30 -5.70
N ALA A 9 5.67 31.56 -4.55
CA ALA A 9 6.76 32.52 -4.42
C ALA A 9 8.03 31.92 -5.01
N CYS A 10 8.49 32.42 -6.14
CA CYS A 10 9.77 32.04 -6.76
C CYS A 10 10.94 32.70 -6.01
N HIS A 11 11.87 31.91 -5.51
CA HIS A 11 13.19 32.38 -5.07
C HIS A 11 14.15 32.41 -6.26
N GLY A 12 14.85 33.50 -6.43
CA GLY A 12 15.91 33.69 -7.43
C GLY A 12 17.13 32.83 -7.10
N GLY A 13 17.65 32.14 -8.12
CA GLY A 13 18.78 31.25 -7.98
C GLY A 13 20.11 31.97 -7.87
N GLY A 14 20.97 31.51 -6.97
CA GLY A 14 22.41 31.70 -6.96
C GLY A 14 23.09 30.38 -7.25
N ALA A 15 24.09 30.38 -8.13
CA ALA A 15 24.82 29.22 -8.62
C ALA A 15 25.70 28.53 -7.53
N PRO A 16 26.09 27.25 -7.71
CA PRO A 16 26.56 26.39 -6.63
C PRO A 16 28.04 26.56 -6.34
N GLY A 17 28.36 26.52 -5.06
CA GLY A 17 29.72 26.24 -4.54
C GLY A 17 29.74 24.85 -3.93
N ASP A 18 30.75 24.09 -4.26
CA ASP A 18 31.01 22.70 -3.86
C ASP A 18 31.10 22.48 -2.34
N GLY A 19 30.57 21.37 -1.90
CA GLY A 19 31.05 20.58 -0.75
C GLY A 19 30.39 20.88 0.59
N ASP A 20 29.28 20.21 0.87
CA ASP A 20 29.12 19.50 2.16
C ASP A 20 27.87 18.60 2.08
N THR A 21 28.03 17.30 2.37
CA THR A 21 26.91 16.36 2.55
C THR A 21 26.28 16.61 3.92
N ALA A 22 25.62 17.75 4.10
CA ALA A 22 24.76 18.00 5.23
C ALA A 22 23.39 17.37 4.95
N ASN A 23 22.97 16.51 5.87
CA ASN A 23 21.65 15.93 6.03
C ASN A 23 20.56 16.92 5.60
N ALA A 24 19.88 16.71 4.48
CA ALA A 24 18.77 17.55 4.06
C ALA A 24 17.71 17.49 5.16
N ALA A 25 17.50 18.59 5.86
CA ALA A 25 16.49 18.66 6.91
C ALA A 25 15.12 18.31 6.33
N ALA A 26 14.43 17.37 6.96
CA ALA A 26 13.07 17.01 6.57
C ALA A 26 12.19 18.25 6.68
N VAL A 27 11.50 18.64 5.59
CA VAL A 27 10.71 19.88 5.50
C VAL A 27 9.23 19.59 5.40
N GLY A 28 8.41 20.51 5.97
CA GLY A 28 6.95 20.53 5.85
C GLY A 28 6.46 21.86 5.25
N ARG A 29 5.16 22.11 5.35
CA ARG A 29 4.50 23.32 4.83
C ARG A 29 3.69 23.97 5.91
N VAL A 30 3.54 25.29 5.84
CA VAL A 30 2.65 26.08 6.71
C VAL A 30 1.59 26.74 5.82
N GLU A 31 0.33 26.36 5.99
CA GLU A 31 -0.81 27.01 5.35
C GLU A 31 -1.32 28.12 6.25
N VAL A 32 -1.20 29.35 5.77
CA VAL A 32 -1.59 30.56 6.52
C VAL A 32 -3.00 30.94 6.12
N GLN A 33 -3.91 31.03 7.10
CA GLN A 33 -5.28 31.52 6.93
C GLN A 33 -5.40 32.86 7.65
N LEU A 34 -5.77 33.91 6.93
CA LEU A 34 -5.81 35.29 7.45
C LEU A 34 -7.24 35.79 7.56
N ALA A 35 -7.57 36.40 8.70
CA ALA A 35 -8.72 37.26 8.86
C ALA A 35 -8.23 38.71 9.05
N VAL A 36 -8.67 39.60 8.20
CA VAL A 36 -8.35 41.05 8.27
C VAL A 36 -9.63 41.79 8.64
N ALA A 37 -9.50 42.81 9.49
CA ALA A 37 -10.62 43.62 9.92
C ALA A 37 -11.40 44.21 8.73
N PRO A 38 -12.75 44.27 8.78
CA PRO A 38 -13.56 44.85 7.72
C PRO A 38 -13.16 46.29 7.39
N GLY A 39 -13.02 46.59 6.09
CA GLY A 39 -12.71 47.95 5.61
C GLY A 39 -11.22 48.28 5.52
N VAL A 40 -10.33 47.38 5.89
CA VAL A 40 -8.87 47.58 5.73
C VAL A 40 -8.41 46.87 4.47
N ALA A 41 -7.80 47.59 3.52
CA ALA A 41 -7.20 47.04 2.33
C ALA A 41 -5.68 46.95 2.50
N LEU A 42 -5.12 45.74 2.24
CA LEU A 42 -3.70 45.47 2.32
C LEU A 42 -3.20 44.96 0.96
N ASN A 43 -2.05 45.44 0.47
CA ASN A 43 -1.41 44.94 -0.73
C ASN A 43 -0.45 43.79 -0.43
N SER A 44 0.22 43.84 0.71
CA SER A 44 1.17 42.79 1.11
C SER A 44 1.38 42.78 2.63
N LEU A 45 1.79 41.60 3.13
CA LEU A 45 2.29 41.42 4.50
C LEU A 45 3.66 40.77 4.46
N VAL A 46 4.58 41.24 5.29
CA VAL A 46 5.84 40.56 5.57
C VAL A 46 5.58 39.50 6.62
N TYR A 47 6.02 38.29 6.36
CA TYR A 47 5.97 37.21 7.36
C TYR A 47 7.35 36.92 7.95
N ALA A 48 7.37 36.48 9.19
CA ALA A 48 8.52 35.91 9.90
C ALA A 48 8.07 34.67 10.68
N ILE A 49 8.64 33.51 10.36
CA ILE A 49 8.49 32.29 11.18
C ILE A 49 9.72 32.23 12.07
N THR A 50 9.49 32.12 13.38
CA THR A 50 10.57 31.98 14.39
C THR A 50 10.39 30.71 15.19
N GLY A 51 11.49 30.05 15.53
CA GLY A 51 11.49 28.78 16.25
C GLY A 51 12.84 28.07 16.09
N PRO A 52 12.85 26.73 15.99
CA PRO A 52 14.09 25.98 15.74
C PRO A 52 14.87 26.47 14.53
N HIS A 53 14.18 26.95 13.50
CA HIS A 53 14.74 27.65 12.35
C HIS A 53 13.95 28.92 12.08
N SER A 54 14.52 29.89 11.38
CA SER A 54 13.87 31.17 11.07
C SER A 54 13.66 31.34 9.56
N TYR A 55 12.46 31.79 9.18
CA TYR A 55 12.09 32.05 7.78
C TYR A 55 11.43 33.41 7.67
N SER A 56 11.57 34.09 6.57
CA SER A 56 10.89 35.38 6.31
C SER A 56 10.63 35.55 4.81
N GLY A 57 9.62 36.34 4.49
CA GLY A 57 9.24 36.66 3.13
C GLY A 57 8.06 37.59 3.09
N THR A 58 7.47 37.76 1.90
CA THR A 58 6.32 38.67 1.70
C THR A 58 5.16 37.89 1.10
N LEU A 59 3.98 38.03 1.70
CA LEU A 59 2.71 37.56 1.16
C LEU A 59 2.07 38.69 0.38
N ASN A 60 1.83 38.50 -0.90
CA ASN A 60 1.11 39.46 -1.74
C ASN A 60 -0.39 39.22 -1.62
N LEU A 61 -1.13 40.24 -1.23
CA LEU A 61 -2.56 40.21 -1.01
C LEU A 61 -3.26 40.97 -2.14
N SER A 62 -3.80 40.30 -3.13
CA SER A 62 -4.62 40.95 -4.14
C SER A 62 -6.08 41.01 -3.69
N SER A 63 -6.50 42.12 -3.10
CA SER A 63 -7.90 42.57 -2.86
C SER A 63 -8.91 41.56 -2.26
N SER A 64 -8.50 40.57 -1.51
CA SER A 64 -9.38 39.60 -0.84
C SER A 64 -9.33 39.80 0.68
N THR A 65 -10.49 39.79 1.35
CA THR A 65 -10.61 39.87 2.81
C THR A 65 -10.28 38.55 3.52
N THR A 66 -10.19 37.44 2.77
CA THR A 66 -9.75 36.12 3.25
C THR A 66 -8.69 35.58 2.33
N LEU A 67 -7.51 35.30 2.85
CA LEU A 67 -6.38 34.78 2.09
C LEU A 67 -5.88 33.47 2.70
N GLY A 68 -5.63 32.49 1.83
CA GLY A 68 -4.82 31.32 2.12
C GLY A 68 -3.50 31.41 1.36
N ALA A 69 -2.38 31.31 2.04
CA ALA A 69 -1.04 31.22 1.46
C ALA A 69 -0.32 30.02 2.03
N VAL A 70 0.50 29.34 1.20
CA VAL A 70 1.31 28.21 1.63
C VAL A 70 2.78 28.60 1.63
N ILE A 71 3.44 28.51 2.78
CA ILE A 71 4.88 28.68 2.94
C ILE A 71 5.49 27.27 2.93
N GLY A 72 6.25 26.95 1.88
CA GLY A 72 6.93 25.66 1.74
C GLY A 72 8.30 25.61 2.41
N ASP A 73 8.90 24.41 2.41
CA ASP A 73 10.29 24.17 2.80
C ASP A 73 10.68 24.61 4.23
N VAL A 74 9.72 24.56 5.15
CA VAL A 74 9.95 24.83 6.57
C VAL A 74 10.45 23.53 7.22
N ALA A 75 11.63 23.55 7.84
CA ALA A 75 12.21 22.37 8.51
C ALA A 75 11.25 21.85 9.60
N ALA A 76 11.18 20.53 9.74
CA ALA A 76 10.39 19.90 10.79
C ALA A 76 10.94 20.29 12.16
N GLY A 77 10.03 20.64 13.09
CA GLY A 77 10.41 21.09 14.43
C GLY A 77 9.25 21.76 15.16
N ALA A 78 9.47 22.05 16.45
CA ALA A 78 8.54 22.73 17.33
C ALA A 78 9.27 23.35 18.52
N PRO A 79 8.73 24.43 19.13
CA PRO A 79 7.63 25.24 18.63
C PRO A 79 8.08 26.28 17.59
N TYR A 80 7.22 26.55 16.62
CA TYR A 80 7.33 27.71 15.74
C TYR A 80 6.25 28.73 16.07
N THR A 81 6.49 30.01 15.77
CA THR A 81 5.47 31.07 15.73
C THR A 81 5.59 31.84 14.43
N LEU A 82 4.46 32.25 13.86
CA LEU A 82 4.37 33.07 12.64
C LEU A 82 3.95 34.51 13.03
N GLY A 83 4.82 35.46 12.74
CA GLY A 83 4.52 36.88 12.83
C GLY A 83 4.23 37.49 11.47
N LEU A 84 3.26 38.37 11.37
CA LEU A 84 2.91 39.15 10.18
C LEU A 84 2.96 40.62 10.48
N THR A 85 3.53 41.41 9.57
CA THR A 85 3.56 42.87 9.65
C THR A 85 3.33 43.50 8.28
N GLY A 86 2.62 44.63 8.24
CA GLY A 86 2.38 45.36 7.01
C GLY A 86 1.74 46.72 7.23
N ARG A 87 1.45 47.41 6.14
CA ARG A 87 0.73 48.68 6.14
C ARG A 87 -0.48 48.59 5.23
N ALA A 88 -1.58 49.19 5.66
CA ALA A 88 -2.76 49.33 4.82
C ALA A 88 -2.47 50.23 3.61
N THR A 89 -3.32 50.17 2.61
CA THR A 89 -3.19 50.99 1.38
C THR A 89 -3.31 52.50 1.63
N ASP A 90 -3.83 52.91 2.80
CA ASP A 90 -3.86 54.33 3.21
C ASP A 90 -2.49 54.88 3.63
N GLY A 91 -1.47 54.01 3.74
CA GLY A 91 -0.09 54.37 4.09
C GLY A 91 0.12 54.80 5.56
N THR A 92 -0.92 54.89 6.35
CA THR A 92 -0.89 55.37 7.73
C THR A 92 -1.23 54.30 8.77
N THR A 93 -2.08 53.35 8.40
CA THR A 93 -2.50 52.23 9.26
C THR A 93 -1.46 51.14 9.25
N THR A 94 -0.93 50.76 10.42
CA THR A 94 -0.01 49.64 10.59
C THR A 94 -0.79 48.39 10.98
N CYS A 95 -0.49 47.26 10.33
CA CYS A 95 -1.16 45.99 10.59
C CYS A 95 -0.14 44.95 11.09
N MET A 96 -0.49 44.21 12.12
CA MET A 96 0.33 43.12 12.63
C MET A 96 -0.52 41.97 13.19
N GLY A 97 0.05 40.75 13.17
CA GLY A 97 -0.58 39.57 13.75
C GLY A 97 0.49 38.54 14.13
N THR A 98 0.18 37.75 15.16
CA THR A 98 1.09 36.65 15.61
C THR A 98 0.28 35.41 15.87
N SER A 99 0.75 34.27 15.39
CA SER A 99 0.08 32.97 15.57
C SER A 99 0.26 32.44 16.99
N ALA A 100 -0.62 31.49 17.36
CA ALA A 100 -0.31 30.52 18.41
C ALA A 100 0.94 29.69 18.03
N PRO A 101 1.68 29.13 19.00
CA PRO A 101 2.75 28.20 18.72
C PRO A 101 2.25 26.96 17.95
N PHE A 102 3.04 26.48 16.98
CA PHE A 102 2.70 25.31 16.18
C PHE A 102 3.93 24.44 15.91
N ALA A 103 3.68 23.19 15.50
CA ALA A 103 4.70 22.26 15.05
C ALA A 103 4.68 22.12 13.53
N VAL A 104 5.85 21.92 12.92
CA VAL A 104 6.01 21.56 11.51
C VAL A 104 6.52 20.14 11.46
N THR A 105 5.79 19.27 10.75
CA THR A 105 6.17 17.88 10.52
C THR A 105 6.58 17.72 9.06
N ALA A 106 7.61 16.90 8.81
CA ALA A 106 8.10 16.65 7.47
C ALA A 106 6.98 16.16 6.54
N ALA A 107 6.96 16.67 5.31
CA ALA A 107 5.99 16.36 4.26
C ALA A 107 4.53 16.69 4.58
N MET A 108 4.23 17.30 5.75
CA MET A 108 2.87 17.72 6.16
C MET A 108 2.63 19.21 6.00
N THR A 109 1.34 19.56 5.92
CA THR A 109 0.88 20.95 6.00
C THR A 109 0.30 21.23 7.38
N THR A 110 0.83 22.23 8.10
CA THR A 110 0.27 22.76 9.34
C THR A 110 -0.61 23.95 9.01
N ALA A 111 -1.89 23.92 9.37
CA ALA A 111 -2.78 25.07 9.22
C ALA A 111 -2.57 26.05 10.37
N VAL A 112 -2.31 27.31 10.04
CA VAL A 112 -2.11 28.41 10.98
C VAL A 112 -3.04 29.54 10.60
N ALA A 113 -4.03 29.80 11.45
CA ALA A 113 -4.96 30.88 11.27
C ALA A 113 -4.65 31.98 12.29
N LEU A 114 -4.64 33.25 11.85
CA LEU A 114 -4.38 34.37 12.73
C LEU A 114 -5.14 35.63 12.29
N HIS A 115 -5.46 36.48 13.28
CA HIS A 115 -5.99 37.81 13.05
C HIS A 115 -4.87 38.80 12.79
N VAL A 116 -5.06 39.63 11.78
CA VAL A 116 -4.20 40.78 11.54
C VAL A 116 -4.92 42.02 12.05
N VAL A 117 -4.43 42.57 13.16
CA VAL A 117 -4.96 43.78 13.79
C VAL A 117 -4.30 44.99 13.13
N CYS A 118 -5.12 45.94 12.70
CA CYS A 118 -4.66 47.13 12.02
C CYS A 118 -4.96 48.36 12.88
N THR A 119 -3.92 49.11 13.22
CA THR A 119 -4.01 50.30 14.08
C THR A 119 -3.67 51.57 13.26
N PRO A 120 -4.60 52.51 13.09
CA PRO A 120 -4.29 53.79 12.45
C PRO A 120 -3.29 54.60 13.30
N SER A 121 -2.44 55.42 12.65
CA SER A 121 -1.56 56.32 13.35
C SER A 121 -2.38 57.33 14.16
N PRO A 122 -2.02 57.62 15.45
CA PRO A 122 -2.79 58.50 16.29
C PRO A 122 -2.78 59.92 15.71
N THR A 123 -3.96 60.42 15.34
CA THR A 123 -4.18 61.85 15.11
C THR A 123 -4.52 62.49 16.43
N THR A 124 -3.68 63.41 16.89
CA THR A 124 -3.75 64.05 18.20
C THR A 124 -5.03 64.88 18.41
N GLY A 125 -5.83 64.47 19.39
CA GLY A 125 -6.91 65.24 19.98
C GLY A 125 -7.20 64.70 21.37
N SER A 126 -6.99 65.43 22.42
CA SER A 126 -7.24 65.01 23.82
C SER A 126 -8.71 65.22 24.19
N VAL A 127 -9.42 64.12 24.47
CA VAL A 127 -10.68 64.10 25.20
C VAL A 127 -10.42 63.36 26.50
N SER A 128 -10.52 64.02 27.64
CA SER A 128 -10.47 63.42 28.98
C SER A 128 -11.85 62.81 29.27
N VAL A 129 -12.00 61.54 29.29
CA VAL A 129 -13.16 60.82 29.82
C VAL A 129 -12.69 60.00 31.01
N SER A 130 -13.16 60.37 32.22
CA SER A 130 -12.94 59.56 33.40
C SER A 130 -14.07 58.56 33.56
N GLY A 131 -13.79 57.33 33.17
CA GLY A 131 -14.60 56.11 33.34
C GLY A 131 -13.71 54.88 33.12
N SER A 132 -13.93 53.82 33.86
CA SER A 132 -13.29 52.51 33.53
C SER A 132 -13.88 52.00 32.22
N LEU A 133 -13.11 52.05 31.17
CA LEU A 133 -13.50 51.52 29.87
C LEU A 133 -13.05 50.03 29.82
N ASN A 134 -14.01 49.13 29.68
CA ASN A 134 -13.67 47.73 29.38
C ASN A 134 -13.21 47.62 27.91
N VAL A 135 -12.04 47.05 27.67
CA VAL A 135 -11.52 46.79 26.34
C VAL A 135 -11.69 45.31 26.07
N CYS A 136 -12.57 44.98 25.14
CA CYS A 136 -12.90 43.58 24.81
C CYS A 136 -11.66 42.75 24.46
N PRO A 137 -11.63 41.49 24.86
CA PRO A 137 -10.56 40.57 24.51
C PRO A 137 -10.50 40.32 23.00
N SER A 138 -9.33 39.93 22.52
CA SER A 138 -9.10 39.62 21.11
C SER A 138 -8.37 38.31 20.97
N VAL A 139 -8.89 37.42 20.11
CA VAL A 139 -8.20 36.20 19.70
C VAL A 139 -7.11 36.57 18.69
N THR A 140 -5.85 36.39 19.06
CA THR A 140 -4.71 36.77 18.22
C THR A 140 -4.32 35.65 17.24
N GLY A 141 -4.64 34.41 17.56
CA GLY A 141 -4.40 33.32 16.63
C GLY A 141 -4.89 31.96 17.13
N VAL A 142 -5.13 31.08 16.16
CA VAL A 142 -5.43 29.66 16.38
C VAL A 142 -4.55 28.82 15.43
N SER A 143 -4.00 27.73 15.93
CA SER A 143 -3.30 26.75 15.11
C SER A 143 -3.81 25.35 15.39
N ALA A 144 -3.85 24.52 14.33
CA ALA A 144 -4.16 23.11 14.39
C ALA A 144 -2.91 22.32 14.00
N ASN A 145 -2.36 21.55 14.93
CA ASN A 145 -1.21 20.70 14.66
C ASN A 145 -1.57 19.58 13.68
N PRO A 146 -0.59 19.00 12.98
CA PRO A 146 -0.84 17.83 12.17
C PRO A 146 -1.52 16.70 12.97
N PRO A 147 -2.49 15.98 12.36
CA PRO A 147 -3.24 14.96 13.07
C PRO A 147 -2.33 13.79 13.50
N ILE A 148 -2.56 13.32 14.72
CA ILE A 148 -2.05 12.02 15.21
C ILE A 148 -3.29 11.15 15.35
N SER A 149 -3.42 10.16 14.47
CA SER A 149 -4.72 9.50 14.28
C SER A 149 -5.80 10.49 13.83
N ASN A 150 -7.01 10.36 14.29
CA ASN A 150 -8.06 11.35 14.08
C ASN A 150 -8.02 12.50 15.11
N LEU A 151 -6.95 12.59 15.91
CA LEU A 151 -6.78 13.58 16.97
C LEU A 151 -5.92 14.74 16.48
N ILE A 152 -6.39 15.97 16.69
CA ILE A 152 -5.70 17.20 16.30
C ILE A 152 -5.59 18.10 17.54
N ALA A 153 -4.36 18.35 17.99
CA ALA A 153 -4.12 19.30 19.07
C ALA A 153 -4.31 20.73 18.55
N LEU A 154 -5.16 21.49 19.22
CA LEU A 154 -5.38 22.90 18.93
C LEU A 154 -4.59 23.77 19.90
N SER A 155 -4.10 24.90 19.42
CA SER A 155 -3.49 25.93 20.25
C SER A 155 -4.14 27.27 19.91
N SER A 156 -4.52 28.06 20.95
CA SER A 156 -5.05 29.40 20.77
C SER A 156 -4.30 30.41 21.60
N THR A 157 -4.28 31.65 21.13
CA THR A 157 -3.78 32.82 21.86
C THR A 157 -4.82 33.92 21.83
N ALA A 158 -5.07 34.54 22.97
CA ALA A 158 -5.94 35.66 23.09
C ALA A 158 -5.31 36.70 24.05
N VAL A 159 -5.62 37.96 23.85
CA VAL A 159 -5.14 39.10 24.65
C VAL A 159 -6.33 39.88 25.11
N ASP A 160 -6.30 40.26 26.40
CA ASP A 160 -7.20 41.20 27.02
C ASP A 160 -6.33 42.37 27.51
N PRO A 161 -6.47 43.59 26.92
CA PRO A 161 -5.56 44.68 27.17
C PRO A 161 -5.69 45.31 28.58
N ASP A 162 -6.84 45.22 29.22
CA ASP A 162 -7.10 45.79 30.54
C ASP A 162 -7.37 44.74 31.64
N ALA A 163 -7.32 43.46 31.27
CA ALA A 163 -7.45 42.32 32.17
C ALA A 163 -8.78 42.29 32.97
N GLY A 164 -9.84 42.87 32.46
CA GLY A 164 -11.11 42.92 33.16
C GLY A 164 -12.33 42.92 32.26
N PRO A 165 -13.56 42.79 32.83
CA PRO A 165 -13.91 42.66 34.24
C PRO A 165 -13.67 41.29 34.88
N GLY A 166 -13.38 40.25 34.08
CA GLY A 166 -13.13 38.90 34.55
C GLY A 166 -12.01 38.21 33.78
N PRO A 167 -11.59 37.01 34.21
CA PRO A 167 -10.60 36.24 33.48
C PRO A 167 -11.16 35.77 32.13
N LEU A 168 -10.28 35.61 31.12
CA LEU A 168 -10.67 35.12 29.82
C LEU A 168 -11.34 33.74 29.91
N SER A 169 -12.51 33.66 29.32
CA SER A 169 -13.26 32.40 29.09
C SER A 169 -13.22 32.02 27.62
N TYR A 170 -13.20 30.73 27.37
CA TYR A 170 -13.11 30.18 26.04
C TYR A 170 -14.35 29.34 25.74
N LEU A 171 -14.86 29.43 24.53
CA LEU A 171 -15.93 28.54 24.04
C LEU A 171 -15.62 28.09 22.62
N TRP A 172 -15.36 26.79 22.47
CA TRP A 172 -15.17 26.16 21.19
C TRP A 172 -16.46 25.52 20.70
N THR A 173 -16.74 25.64 19.41
CA THR A 173 -17.79 24.91 18.72
C THR A 173 -17.22 24.31 17.42
N SER A 174 -17.83 23.25 16.93
CA SER A 174 -17.45 22.62 15.66
C SER A 174 -18.68 22.17 14.86
N THR A 175 -18.57 22.17 13.54
CA THR A 175 -19.63 21.69 12.65
C THR A 175 -19.64 20.16 12.51
N SER A 176 -18.52 19.50 12.85
CA SER A 176 -18.34 18.04 12.80
C SER A 176 -17.27 17.62 13.80
N GLY A 177 -17.21 16.35 14.16
CA GLY A 177 -16.25 15.86 15.14
C GLY A 177 -16.58 16.24 16.58
N SER A 178 -15.61 16.06 17.49
CA SER A 178 -15.78 16.35 18.90
C SER A 178 -14.52 16.99 19.51
N LEU A 179 -14.71 17.81 20.51
CA LEU A 179 -13.64 18.48 21.28
C LEU A 179 -13.46 17.77 22.63
N SER A 180 -12.22 17.59 23.09
CA SER A 180 -11.93 17.04 24.42
C SER A 180 -12.48 17.93 25.54
N SER A 181 -12.58 19.23 25.29
CA SER A 181 -13.24 20.23 26.12
C SER A 181 -13.65 21.41 25.24
N THR A 182 -14.80 22.00 25.51
CA THR A 182 -15.23 23.20 24.80
C THR A 182 -14.81 24.51 25.52
N THR A 183 -14.22 24.42 26.71
CA THR A 183 -13.97 25.59 27.58
C THR A 183 -12.51 25.82 27.93
N VAL A 184 -11.58 25.03 27.40
CA VAL A 184 -10.14 25.24 27.56
C VAL A 184 -9.54 25.95 26.36
N ALA A 185 -8.46 26.71 26.58
CA ALA A 185 -7.79 27.43 25.50
C ALA A 185 -7.25 26.50 24.40
N ASN A 186 -6.70 25.34 24.79
CA ASN A 186 -5.99 24.39 23.89
C ASN A 186 -6.59 22.98 23.99
N PRO A 187 -7.77 22.72 23.42
CA PRO A 187 -8.36 21.38 23.41
C PRO A 187 -7.74 20.50 22.35
N THR A 188 -8.05 19.20 22.41
CA THR A 188 -7.85 18.29 21.31
C THR A 188 -9.16 18.13 20.55
N PHE A 189 -9.10 18.22 19.23
CA PHE A 189 -10.23 17.98 18.34
C PHE A 189 -10.13 16.56 17.76
N THR A 190 -11.24 15.83 17.75
CA THR A 190 -11.37 14.50 17.17
C THR A 190 -12.21 14.60 15.90
N CYS A 191 -11.63 14.28 14.76
CA CYS A 191 -12.31 14.24 13.47
C CYS A 191 -13.34 13.10 13.42
N SER A 192 -14.52 13.37 12.88
CA SER A 192 -15.58 12.36 12.66
C SER A 192 -15.75 11.96 11.18
N ALA A 193 -15.19 12.74 10.25
CA ALA A 193 -15.26 12.52 8.82
C ALA A 193 -14.08 13.21 8.13
N PRO A 194 -13.67 12.72 6.93
CA PRO A 194 -12.62 13.37 6.14
C PRO A 194 -13.06 14.73 5.60
N GLY A 195 -12.09 15.59 5.30
CA GLY A 195 -12.32 16.93 4.77
C GLY A 195 -12.05 18.02 5.79
N ASN A 196 -12.54 19.23 5.56
CA ASN A 196 -12.32 20.35 6.46
C ASN A 196 -13.45 20.46 7.49
N ALA A 197 -13.12 20.37 8.78
CA ALA A 197 -14.01 20.70 9.87
C ALA A 197 -13.92 22.20 10.17
N ALA A 198 -15.04 22.90 10.20
CA ALA A 198 -15.08 24.30 10.62
C ALA A 198 -15.25 24.36 12.14
N LEU A 199 -14.27 24.99 12.81
CA LEU A 199 -14.29 25.24 14.23
C LEU A 199 -14.40 26.75 14.49
N THR A 200 -15.10 27.11 15.54
CA THR A 200 -15.24 28.49 16.00
C THR A 200 -14.78 28.57 17.44
N LEU A 201 -13.88 29.51 17.72
CA LEU A 201 -13.47 29.90 19.07
C LEU A 201 -14.10 31.25 19.42
N THR A 202 -14.79 31.33 20.54
CA THR A 202 -15.25 32.59 21.15
C THR A 202 -14.50 32.80 22.45
N VAL A 203 -13.94 33.97 22.64
CA VAL A 203 -13.25 34.40 23.89
C VAL A 203 -13.95 35.60 24.45
N SER A 204 -14.24 35.61 25.76
CA SER A 204 -14.91 36.68 26.47
C SER A 204 -14.27 36.90 27.85
N ASP A 205 -14.28 38.13 28.32
CA ASP A 205 -13.88 38.58 29.67
C ASP A 205 -15.03 38.58 30.70
N GLY A 206 -16.23 38.14 30.26
CA GLY A 206 -17.43 38.05 31.08
C GLY A 206 -18.36 39.28 30.98
N ASP A 207 -17.99 40.32 30.26
CA ASP A 207 -18.89 41.43 29.97
C ASP A 207 -19.87 41.07 28.84
N PRO A 208 -21.20 41.23 29.05
CA PRO A 208 -22.18 40.98 27.99
C PRO A 208 -21.94 41.87 26.76
N GLY A 209 -21.63 41.25 25.63
CA GLY A 209 -21.33 41.94 24.38
C GLY A 209 -19.85 42.21 24.13
N CYS A 210 -18.97 41.81 25.05
CA CYS A 210 -17.52 41.92 24.92
C CYS A 210 -16.90 40.54 24.70
N ALA A 211 -16.96 40.08 23.46
CA ALA A 211 -16.39 38.81 23.05
C ALA A 211 -15.83 38.90 21.63
N ASP A 212 -14.74 38.17 21.36
CA ASP A 212 -14.18 37.99 20.02
C ASP A 212 -14.39 36.57 19.55
N THR A 213 -14.65 36.44 18.27
CA THR A 213 -14.94 35.15 17.64
C THR A 213 -14.00 34.90 16.47
N PHE A 214 -13.36 33.74 16.47
CA PHE A 214 -12.39 33.33 15.45
C PHE A 214 -12.78 31.99 14.80
N ASN A 215 -12.80 31.96 13.48
CA ASN A 215 -13.11 30.74 12.70
C ASN A 215 -11.84 30.16 12.12
N VAL A 216 -11.69 28.83 12.22
CA VAL A 216 -10.59 28.07 11.62
C VAL A 216 -11.11 26.82 10.91
N LEU A 217 -10.55 26.53 9.73
CA LEU A 217 -10.79 25.27 9.04
C LEU A 217 -9.67 24.30 9.40
N VAL A 218 -10.04 23.18 9.98
CA VAL A 218 -9.11 22.13 10.42
C VAL A 218 -9.21 20.97 9.45
N PRO A 219 -8.12 20.62 8.74
CA PRO A 219 -8.13 19.52 7.80
C PRO A 219 -8.15 18.18 8.55
N CYS A 220 -9.26 17.47 8.44
CA CYS A 220 -9.39 16.10 8.90
C CYS A 220 -8.80 15.12 7.88
N PRO A 221 -8.06 14.09 8.33
CA PRO A 221 -7.50 13.09 7.44
C PRO A 221 -8.62 12.34 6.69
N PRO A 222 -8.33 11.81 5.50
CA PRO A 222 -9.28 10.98 4.80
C PRO A 222 -9.66 9.77 5.66
N ASP A 223 -10.95 9.43 5.63
CA ASP A 223 -11.45 8.23 6.29
C ASP A 223 -10.93 7.01 5.53
N SER A 224 -10.12 6.21 6.20
CA SER A 224 -9.63 4.94 5.66
C SER A 224 -10.24 3.83 6.50
N ALA A 225 -11.02 2.96 5.86
CA ALA A 225 -11.55 1.75 6.50
C ALA A 225 -10.43 0.83 7.02
N LEU A 226 -9.19 1.08 6.60
CA LEU A 226 -8.03 0.26 6.92
C LEU A 226 -7.39 0.54 8.27
N GLY A 227 -7.54 1.70 8.88
CA GLY A 227 -6.60 2.04 9.96
C GLY A 227 -5.14 1.97 9.49
N GLU A 228 -4.19 1.94 10.43
CA GLU A 228 -2.78 1.71 10.10
C GLU A 228 -2.49 0.21 10.01
N GLN A 229 -1.87 -0.21 8.91
CA GLN A 229 -1.39 -1.59 8.70
C GLN A 229 0.04 -1.58 8.22
N ALA A 230 0.87 -2.45 8.84
CA ALA A 230 2.28 -2.54 8.52
C ALA A 230 2.70 -3.99 8.28
N TRP A 231 3.62 -4.18 7.34
CA TRP A 231 4.23 -5.48 7.04
C TRP A 231 5.66 -5.31 6.56
N VAL A 232 6.35 -6.43 6.36
CA VAL A 232 7.67 -6.46 5.73
C VAL A 232 7.59 -7.27 4.44
N GLU A 233 8.15 -6.72 3.38
CA GLU A 233 8.29 -7.33 2.08
C GLU A 233 9.76 -7.56 1.76
N ILE A 234 10.06 -8.66 1.06
CA ILE A 234 11.41 -8.98 0.61
C ILE A 234 11.49 -8.80 -0.90
N GLY A 235 12.29 -7.86 -1.33
CA GLY A 235 12.58 -7.60 -2.74
C GLY A 235 13.90 -8.19 -3.22
N ALA A 236 14.36 -7.69 -4.37
CA ALA A 236 15.62 -8.10 -4.97
C ALA A 236 16.80 -7.99 -3.99
N ASN A 237 17.78 -8.89 -4.14
CA ASN A 237 18.98 -8.94 -3.28
C ASN A 237 18.67 -9.07 -1.77
N ASN A 238 17.54 -9.70 -1.44
CA ASN A 238 17.04 -9.86 -0.06
C ASN A 238 16.81 -8.53 0.67
N GLN A 239 16.56 -7.46 -0.07
CA GLN A 239 16.23 -6.17 0.54
C GLN A 239 14.91 -6.29 1.31
N ALA A 240 14.96 -6.13 2.62
CA ALA A 240 13.77 -6.05 3.45
C ALA A 240 13.20 -4.64 3.44
N ILE A 241 11.91 -4.53 3.14
CA ILE A 241 11.19 -3.26 2.99
C ILE A 241 10.05 -3.24 3.99
N ALA A 242 10.12 -2.35 4.97
CA ALA A 242 8.99 -2.07 5.85
C ALA A 242 7.97 -1.23 5.10
N ARG A 243 6.72 -1.67 5.07
CA ARG A 243 5.58 -0.97 4.47
C ARG A 243 4.59 -0.59 5.56
N LEU A 244 3.95 0.57 5.37
CA LEU A 244 2.85 1.01 6.20
C LEU A 244 1.78 1.66 5.32
N LEU A 245 0.55 1.24 5.49
CA LEU A 245 -0.63 2.00 5.05
C LEU A 245 -1.06 2.90 6.18
N THR A 246 -1.25 4.18 5.89
CA THR A 246 -1.74 5.15 6.86
C THR A 246 -2.80 6.05 6.22
N PRO A 247 -3.87 6.41 6.94
CA PRO A 247 -4.85 7.40 6.46
C PRO A 247 -4.27 8.82 6.38
N TYR A 248 -3.08 9.03 6.93
CA TYR A 248 -2.44 10.35 6.97
C TYR A 248 -1.66 10.63 5.71
N ARG A 249 -1.52 11.92 5.36
CA ARG A 249 -0.75 12.32 4.17
C ARG A 249 0.77 12.19 4.34
N ALA A 250 1.23 12.14 5.59
CA ALA A 250 2.64 11.97 5.92
C ALA A 250 2.89 10.62 6.56
N CYS A 251 4.07 10.09 6.31
CA CYS A 251 4.53 8.87 6.92
C CYS A 251 5.03 9.13 8.35
N PRO A 252 4.65 8.30 9.33
CA PRO A 252 5.24 8.37 10.66
C PRO A 252 6.72 7.95 10.64
N ALA A 253 7.40 8.20 11.73
CA ALA A 253 8.74 7.68 11.92
C ALA A 253 8.68 6.18 12.27
N ILE A 254 9.69 5.44 11.81
CA ILE A 254 9.96 4.05 12.18
C ILE A 254 11.11 4.00 13.19
N THR A 255 11.02 3.12 14.16
CA THR A 255 12.13 2.87 15.10
C THR A 255 12.71 1.48 14.83
N VAL A 256 13.99 1.41 14.49
CA VAL A 256 14.73 0.17 14.22
C VAL A 256 15.89 0.09 15.20
N ASP A 257 15.94 -0.98 16.01
CA ASP A 257 16.99 -1.21 17.03
C ASP A 257 17.25 0.01 17.93
N GLY A 258 16.17 0.75 18.24
CA GLY A 258 16.23 1.95 19.09
C GLY A 258 16.57 3.24 18.34
N VAL A 259 16.86 3.19 17.05
CA VAL A 259 17.11 4.36 16.21
C VAL A 259 15.82 4.75 15.47
N THR A 260 15.36 5.98 15.67
CA THR A 260 14.18 6.51 15.00
C THR A 260 14.55 7.22 13.71
N SER A 261 13.91 6.87 12.61
CA SER A 261 14.15 7.42 11.27
C SER A 261 12.81 7.75 10.58
N ALA A 262 12.83 8.72 9.68
CA ALA A 262 11.66 9.03 8.86
C ALA A 262 11.41 7.92 7.84
N MET A 263 10.15 7.49 7.68
CA MET A 263 9.75 6.72 6.49
C MET A 263 9.53 7.65 5.30
N THR A 264 9.74 7.14 4.09
CA THR A 264 9.44 7.86 2.85
C THR A 264 8.02 7.57 2.39
N VAL A 265 7.38 8.55 1.76
CA VAL A 265 6.12 8.33 1.04
C VAL A 265 6.44 7.58 -0.24
N ARG A 266 5.97 6.33 -0.33
CA ARG A 266 6.01 5.55 -1.57
C ARG A 266 4.97 6.07 -2.56
N ALA A 267 3.71 6.06 -2.15
CA ALA A 267 2.59 6.51 -2.96
C ALA A 267 1.63 7.35 -2.09
N PRO A 268 1.35 8.60 -2.46
CA PRO A 268 0.38 9.42 -1.74
C PRO A 268 -1.05 8.94 -1.99
N SER A 269 -1.97 9.34 -1.10
CA SER A 269 -3.40 9.20 -1.37
C SER A 269 -3.77 9.89 -2.68
N ALA A 270 -4.60 9.24 -3.49
CA ALA A 270 -4.99 9.73 -4.82
C ALA A 270 -6.35 9.18 -5.24
N THR A 271 -7.02 9.90 -6.15
CA THR A 271 -8.14 9.37 -6.92
C THR A 271 -7.70 9.27 -8.37
N LEU A 272 -7.66 8.05 -8.90
CA LEU A 272 -7.18 7.76 -10.24
C LEU A 272 -8.35 7.53 -11.20
N PRO A 273 -8.18 7.86 -12.50
CA PRO A 273 -9.21 7.68 -13.50
C PRO A 273 -9.69 6.22 -13.62
N ILE A 274 -10.91 6.05 -14.09
CA ILE A 274 -11.51 4.75 -14.37
C ILE A 274 -10.61 3.97 -15.34
N ARG A 275 -10.35 2.70 -15.02
CA ARG A 275 -9.76 1.72 -15.93
C ARG A 275 -10.90 0.95 -16.59
N THR A 276 -11.24 1.31 -17.83
CA THR A 276 -12.42 0.79 -18.55
C THR A 276 -12.11 -0.38 -19.47
N THR A 277 -10.86 -0.76 -19.64
CA THR A 277 -10.44 -1.83 -20.55
C THR A 277 -10.01 -3.06 -19.76
N SER A 278 -10.71 -4.18 -19.97
CA SER A 278 -10.28 -5.50 -19.52
C SER A 278 -9.65 -6.27 -20.67
N THR A 279 -8.67 -7.13 -20.36
CA THR A 279 -8.13 -8.11 -21.33
C THR A 279 -9.13 -9.22 -21.65
N ASP A 280 -10.07 -9.49 -20.73
CA ASP A 280 -11.18 -10.42 -20.99
C ASP A 280 -12.26 -9.72 -21.78
N ALA A 281 -12.54 -10.23 -22.99
CA ALA A 281 -13.53 -9.64 -23.90
C ALA A 281 -14.95 -9.64 -23.32
N THR A 282 -15.31 -10.60 -22.47
CA THR A 282 -16.62 -10.67 -21.82
C THR A 282 -16.74 -9.58 -20.76
N ILE A 283 -15.73 -9.41 -19.94
CA ILE A 283 -15.66 -8.35 -18.92
C ILE A 283 -15.63 -6.99 -19.61
N ALA A 284 -14.78 -6.79 -20.63
CA ALA A 284 -14.70 -5.55 -21.38
C ALA A 284 -16.04 -5.15 -22.00
N ALA A 285 -16.79 -6.10 -22.55
CA ALA A 285 -18.10 -5.87 -23.12
C ALA A 285 -19.18 -5.54 -22.06
N ALA A 286 -19.02 -6.07 -20.85
CA ALA A 286 -19.91 -5.82 -19.71
C ALA A 286 -19.58 -4.53 -18.95
N MET A 287 -18.39 -3.97 -19.09
CA MET A 287 -17.96 -2.75 -18.41
C MET A 287 -18.68 -1.53 -18.98
N THR A 288 -19.55 -0.96 -18.18
CA THR A 288 -20.29 0.27 -18.46
C THR A 288 -19.96 1.31 -17.40
N SER A 289 -20.45 2.54 -17.57
CA SER A 289 -20.29 3.60 -16.56
C SER A 289 -20.91 3.25 -15.19
N GLY A 290 -21.82 2.27 -15.13
CA GLY A 290 -22.40 1.78 -13.88
C GLY A 290 -21.64 0.61 -13.27
N ASN A 291 -20.74 -0.03 -14.01
CA ASN A 291 -19.99 -1.22 -13.61
C ASN A 291 -18.48 -0.96 -13.39
N SER A 292 -18.06 0.30 -13.50
CA SER A 292 -16.70 0.75 -13.24
C SER A 292 -16.72 2.08 -12.49
N LYS A 293 -15.73 2.32 -11.67
CA LYS A 293 -15.56 3.57 -10.90
C LYS A 293 -14.10 4.00 -10.84
N PRO A 294 -13.80 5.27 -10.56
CA PRO A 294 -12.43 5.71 -10.27
C PRO A 294 -11.83 4.92 -9.10
N SER A 295 -10.55 4.62 -9.17
CA SER A 295 -9.82 4.00 -8.07
C SER A 295 -9.48 5.06 -7.02
N VAL A 296 -10.13 4.99 -5.87
CA VAL A 296 -9.88 5.91 -4.75
C VAL A 296 -8.89 5.25 -3.79
N PHE A 297 -7.66 5.75 -3.78
CA PHE A 297 -6.64 5.38 -2.81
C PHE A 297 -6.66 6.40 -1.67
N ALA A 298 -7.45 6.12 -0.64
CA ALA A 298 -7.63 7.02 0.50
C ALA A 298 -6.42 7.01 1.46
N THR A 299 -5.55 6.00 1.35
CA THR A 299 -4.36 5.83 2.18
C THR A 299 -3.10 6.33 1.49
N THR A 300 -2.13 6.78 2.30
CA THR A 300 -0.74 6.95 1.89
C THR A 300 0.01 5.66 2.17
N THR A 301 0.80 5.18 1.22
CA THR A 301 1.74 4.07 1.42
C THR A 301 3.10 4.62 1.78
N CYS A 302 3.62 4.18 2.91
CA CYS A 302 4.94 4.53 3.42
C CYS A 302 5.91 3.35 3.26
N GLU A 303 7.18 3.64 3.04
CA GLU A 303 8.22 2.62 2.97
C GLU A 303 9.51 3.03 3.67
N PHE A 304 10.25 2.01 4.14
CA PHE A 304 11.56 2.18 4.72
C PHE A 304 12.40 0.94 4.44
N LEU A 305 13.61 1.13 3.92
CA LEU A 305 14.55 0.03 3.69
C LEU A 305 15.18 -0.36 5.02
N LEU A 306 14.83 -1.55 5.51
CA LEU A 306 15.37 -2.07 6.76
C LEU A 306 16.87 -2.38 6.61
N PRO A 307 17.70 -1.99 7.57
CA PRO A 307 19.11 -2.35 7.55
C PRO A 307 19.28 -3.87 7.71
N PRO A 308 20.25 -4.49 7.01
CA PRO A 308 20.54 -5.91 7.18
C PRO A 308 20.85 -6.26 8.64
N GLY A 309 20.23 -7.31 9.14
CA GLY A 309 20.44 -7.78 10.51
C GLY A 309 19.67 -7.02 11.59
N ALA A 310 18.72 -6.15 11.23
CA ALA A 310 17.81 -5.53 12.18
C ALA A 310 17.13 -6.59 13.06
N THR A 311 17.06 -6.35 14.37
CA THR A 311 16.52 -7.30 15.36
C THR A 311 15.19 -6.89 15.92
N LYS A 312 14.83 -5.60 15.82
CA LYS A 312 13.55 -5.05 16.23
C LYS A 312 13.18 -3.84 15.39
N ALA A 313 11.96 -3.79 14.90
CA ALA A 313 11.42 -2.62 14.22
C ALA A 313 9.97 -2.36 14.65
N THR A 314 9.62 -1.10 14.86
CA THR A 314 8.26 -0.67 15.19
C THR A 314 7.90 0.60 14.42
N VAL A 315 6.68 0.65 13.91
CA VAL A 315 6.11 1.83 13.25
C VAL A 315 4.67 2.01 13.67
N ALA A 316 4.24 3.22 14.00
CA ALA A 316 2.88 3.51 14.45
C ALA A 316 2.41 2.59 15.60
N GLY A 317 3.30 2.15 16.47
CA GLY A 317 3.02 1.20 17.55
C GLY A 317 2.92 -0.28 17.11
N ILE A 318 3.04 -0.57 15.81
CA ILE A 318 3.01 -1.94 15.27
C ILE A 318 4.43 -2.50 15.24
N GLU A 319 4.64 -3.68 15.83
CA GLU A 319 5.89 -4.42 15.71
C GLU A 319 5.93 -5.16 14.37
N LEU A 320 7.05 -5.00 13.65
CA LEU A 320 7.23 -5.58 12.32
C LEU A 320 7.89 -6.95 12.39
N PRO A 321 7.42 -7.94 11.59
CA PRO A 321 8.09 -9.22 11.46
C PRO A 321 9.37 -9.03 10.63
N LEU A 322 10.53 -9.31 11.24
CA LEU A 322 11.83 -9.11 10.57
C LEU A 322 12.32 -10.42 9.93
N PRO A 323 13.12 -10.32 8.83
CA PRO A 323 13.74 -11.47 8.21
C PRO A 323 14.63 -12.22 9.19
N LYS A 324 14.51 -13.54 9.23
CA LYS A 324 15.38 -14.40 10.03
C LYS A 324 16.62 -14.78 9.26
N PRO A 325 17.79 -14.93 9.93
CA PRO A 325 19.02 -15.38 9.29
C PRO A 325 18.92 -16.76 8.63
N VAL A 326 18.04 -17.61 9.17
CA VAL A 326 17.71 -18.93 8.62
C VAL A 326 16.20 -19.06 8.51
N VAL A 327 15.74 -19.33 7.31
CA VAL A 327 14.33 -19.65 7.01
C VAL A 327 14.17 -21.17 7.05
N ASN A 328 13.37 -21.65 7.97
CA ASN A 328 13.06 -23.08 8.13
C ASN A 328 11.62 -23.41 7.74
N ARG A 329 10.73 -22.42 7.74
CA ARG A 329 9.33 -22.60 7.40
C ARG A 329 8.83 -21.47 6.51
N VAL A 330 8.27 -21.82 5.37
CA VAL A 330 7.61 -20.90 4.46
C VAL A 330 6.14 -21.29 4.32
N VAL A 331 5.23 -20.35 4.48
CA VAL A 331 3.83 -20.51 4.07
C VAL A 331 3.68 -20.08 2.61
N ILE A 332 2.95 -20.85 1.83
CA ILE A 332 2.70 -20.60 0.40
C ILE A 332 1.19 -20.64 0.17
N LEU A 333 0.67 -19.58 -0.46
CA LEU A 333 -0.74 -19.45 -0.82
C LEU A 333 -0.89 -18.47 -2.00
N GLY A 334 -2.04 -18.47 -2.66
CA GLY A 334 -2.40 -17.52 -3.71
C GLY A 334 -3.90 -17.45 -3.91
N ASP A 335 -4.34 -16.55 -4.78
CA ASP A 335 -5.73 -16.43 -5.22
C ASP A 335 -6.67 -16.20 -4.02
N THR A 336 -6.37 -15.17 -3.24
CA THR A 336 -6.95 -14.99 -1.91
C THR A 336 -8.17 -14.06 -1.88
N GLY A 337 -8.40 -13.23 -2.89
CA GLY A 337 -9.50 -12.26 -2.93
C GLY A 337 -10.89 -12.90 -3.02
N CYS A 338 -11.92 -12.09 -2.85
CA CYS A 338 -13.32 -12.52 -2.92
C CYS A 338 -13.95 -12.11 -4.25
N ARG A 339 -14.42 -13.06 -5.04
CA ARG A 339 -14.93 -12.79 -6.38
C ARG A 339 -16.23 -12.00 -6.40
N ILE A 340 -16.16 -10.79 -6.91
CA ILE A 340 -17.31 -9.95 -7.28
C ILE A 340 -17.09 -9.48 -8.71
N SER A 341 -17.49 -10.28 -9.68
CA SER A 341 -17.20 -10.01 -11.09
C SER A 341 -18.38 -10.39 -12.01
N ILE A 342 -18.69 -9.51 -12.98
CA ILE A 342 -19.74 -9.73 -13.97
C ILE A 342 -19.38 -10.95 -14.83
N GLY A 343 -20.39 -11.81 -15.07
CA GLY A 343 -20.21 -13.03 -15.87
C GLY A 343 -19.64 -14.21 -15.10
N ASN A 344 -19.29 -14.03 -13.83
CA ASN A 344 -18.85 -15.09 -12.93
C ASN A 344 -19.83 -15.27 -11.76
N VAL A 345 -19.55 -16.28 -10.93
CA VAL A 345 -20.30 -16.48 -9.69
C VAL A 345 -19.86 -15.41 -8.68
N TYR A 346 -20.83 -14.73 -8.08
CA TYR A 346 -20.58 -13.79 -6.99
C TYR A 346 -20.41 -14.58 -5.69
N GLN A 347 -19.23 -14.50 -5.11
CA GLN A 347 -18.90 -15.19 -3.86
C GLN A 347 -19.51 -14.47 -2.65
N ALA A 348 -19.83 -15.23 -1.61
CA ALA A 348 -20.37 -14.67 -0.35
C ALA A 348 -19.22 -14.14 0.53
N CYS A 349 -18.75 -12.91 0.25
CA CYS A 349 -17.56 -12.32 0.86
C CYS A 349 -17.63 -12.11 2.38
N SER A 350 -18.81 -12.21 2.99
CA SER A 350 -18.99 -12.14 4.44
C SER A 350 -19.13 -13.52 5.10
N ASP A 351 -19.13 -14.59 4.32
CA ASP A 351 -19.27 -15.95 4.81
C ASP A 351 -17.90 -16.67 4.78
N PRO A 352 -17.27 -16.93 5.94
CA PRO A 352 -15.94 -17.55 5.98
C PRO A 352 -15.95 -19.03 5.52
N THR A 353 -17.11 -19.63 5.30
CA THR A 353 -17.20 -20.97 4.70
C THR A 353 -17.18 -20.93 3.17
N GLN A 354 -17.58 -19.81 2.59
CA GLN A 354 -17.59 -19.57 1.15
C GLN A 354 -16.33 -18.80 0.70
N TRP A 355 -15.84 -17.90 1.54
CA TRP A 355 -14.61 -17.16 1.33
C TRP A 355 -13.74 -17.24 2.59
N PRO A 356 -12.87 -18.24 2.71
CA PRO A 356 -12.18 -18.55 3.96
C PRO A 356 -10.84 -17.85 4.16
N PHE A 357 -10.44 -16.85 3.39
CA PHE A 357 -9.09 -16.27 3.48
C PHE A 357 -8.74 -15.77 4.89
N SER A 358 -9.66 -15.18 5.64
CA SER A 358 -9.40 -14.76 7.03
C SER A 358 -9.12 -15.94 7.97
N VAL A 359 -9.77 -17.09 7.74
CA VAL A 359 -9.54 -18.33 8.48
C VAL A 359 -8.18 -18.93 8.10
N ILE A 360 -7.89 -18.98 6.79
CA ILE A 360 -6.61 -19.45 6.24
C ILE A 360 -5.45 -18.59 6.77
N SER A 361 -5.57 -17.26 6.71
CA SER A 361 -4.56 -16.33 7.22
C SER A 361 -4.25 -16.58 8.71
N SER A 362 -5.28 -16.76 9.53
CA SER A 362 -5.12 -17.06 10.95
C SER A 362 -4.48 -18.42 11.19
N ALA A 363 -4.91 -19.47 10.47
CA ALA A 363 -4.35 -20.81 10.56
C ALA A 363 -2.88 -20.86 10.09
N ALA A 364 -2.58 -20.19 8.99
CA ALA A 364 -1.23 -20.08 8.43
C ALA A 364 -0.29 -19.30 9.37
N ALA A 365 -0.76 -18.20 9.99
CA ALA A 365 0.00 -17.46 11.00
C ALA A 365 0.31 -18.32 12.23
N ALA A 366 -0.64 -19.19 12.66
CA ALA A 366 -0.43 -20.12 13.78
C ALA A 366 0.66 -21.15 13.49
N MET A 367 1.00 -21.42 12.22
CA MET A 367 2.14 -22.25 11.83
C MET A 367 3.49 -21.59 12.13
N LYS A 368 3.51 -20.30 12.50
CA LYS A 368 4.72 -19.51 12.81
C LYS A 368 5.73 -19.52 11.66
N PRO A 369 5.36 -19.06 10.48
CA PRO A 369 6.28 -19.01 9.34
C PRO A 369 7.46 -18.09 9.60
N ASP A 370 8.57 -18.35 8.91
CA ASP A 370 9.72 -17.45 8.81
C ASP A 370 9.62 -16.54 7.59
N LEU A 371 8.83 -16.97 6.60
CA LEU A 371 8.60 -16.28 5.34
C LEU A 371 7.22 -16.69 4.78
N VAL A 372 6.57 -15.80 4.05
CA VAL A 372 5.35 -16.09 3.29
C VAL A 372 5.63 -15.85 1.81
N LEU A 373 5.25 -16.79 0.95
CA LEU A 373 5.22 -16.63 -0.50
C LEU A 373 3.76 -16.57 -0.95
N HIS A 374 3.34 -15.44 -1.52
CA HIS A 374 2.03 -15.33 -2.16
C HIS A 374 2.18 -15.37 -3.68
N VAL A 375 1.52 -16.32 -4.32
CA VAL A 375 1.71 -16.62 -5.75
C VAL A 375 0.75 -15.89 -6.68
N GLY A 376 0.25 -14.72 -6.26
CA GLY A 376 -0.52 -13.80 -7.11
C GLY A 376 -2.02 -13.84 -6.86
N ASP A 377 -2.70 -12.89 -7.48
CA ASP A 377 -4.13 -12.64 -7.42
C ASP A 377 -4.63 -12.34 -6.00
N TYR A 378 -4.56 -11.04 -5.65
CA TYR A 378 -4.92 -10.50 -4.33
C TYR A 378 -6.31 -9.89 -4.31
N GLU A 379 -6.78 -9.33 -5.45
CA GLU A 379 -7.99 -8.54 -5.55
C GLU A 379 -8.92 -9.09 -6.64
N TYR A 380 -10.18 -9.39 -6.28
CA TYR A 380 -11.17 -10.00 -7.17
C TYR A 380 -12.51 -9.23 -7.21
N ARG A 381 -12.59 -8.03 -6.64
CA ARG A 381 -13.82 -7.23 -6.54
C ARG A 381 -14.00 -6.30 -7.73
N ASP A 382 -13.93 -6.82 -8.93
CA ASP A 382 -13.90 -6.04 -10.18
C ASP A 382 -15.12 -5.13 -10.37
N ASN A 383 -16.32 -5.56 -9.98
CA ASN A 383 -17.60 -4.93 -10.35
C ASN A 383 -18.54 -4.76 -9.16
N PRO A 384 -19.57 -3.89 -9.27
CA PRO A 384 -20.55 -3.75 -8.20
C PRO A 384 -21.40 -5.03 -8.01
N CYS A 385 -21.80 -5.27 -6.76
CA CYS A 385 -22.76 -6.31 -6.46
C CYS A 385 -24.11 -6.01 -7.14
N PRO A 386 -24.70 -6.96 -7.89
CA PRO A 386 -25.98 -6.73 -8.55
C PRO A 386 -27.11 -6.50 -7.55
N PRO A 387 -28.11 -5.64 -7.87
CA PRO A 387 -29.27 -5.45 -7.02
C PRO A 387 -29.94 -6.77 -6.68
N GLY A 388 -30.21 -6.99 -5.39
CA GLY A 388 -30.87 -8.20 -4.88
C GLY A 388 -29.96 -9.42 -4.65
N ASN A 389 -28.68 -9.37 -5.01
CA ASN A 389 -27.74 -10.41 -4.64
C ASN A 389 -27.23 -10.20 -3.20
N THR A 390 -27.65 -11.08 -2.29
CA THR A 390 -27.31 -10.98 -0.87
C THR A 390 -25.88 -11.46 -0.54
N ALA A 391 -25.26 -12.24 -1.42
CA ALA A 391 -23.91 -12.76 -1.20
C ALA A 391 -22.86 -11.64 -1.13
N CYS A 392 -22.97 -10.64 -2.00
CA CYS A 392 -22.04 -9.51 -2.09
C CYS A 392 -22.65 -8.15 -1.71
N ALA A 393 -23.89 -8.11 -1.18
CA ALA A 393 -24.58 -6.85 -0.85
C ALA A 393 -23.76 -6.02 0.15
N GLY A 394 -23.55 -4.73 -0.18
CA GLY A 394 -22.80 -3.80 0.67
C GLY A 394 -21.28 -3.99 0.65
N GLN A 395 -20.75 -4.94 -0.11
CA GLN A 395 -19.31 -5.14 -0.23
C GLN A 395 -18.65 -4.03 -1.06
N PRO A 396 -17.43 -3.59 -0.69
CA PRO A 396 -16.64 -2.70 -1.54
C PRO A 396 -16.27 -3.42 -2.84
N TRP A 397 -16.06 -2.65 -3.90
CA TRP A 397 -15.72 -3.14 -5.23
C TRP A 397 -14.87 -2.12 -5.99
N GLY A 398 -14.34 -2.49 -7.14
CA GLY A 398 -13.39 -1.72 -7.91
C GLY A 398 -11.98 -1.86 -7.33
N TYR A 399 -11.03 -1.03 -7.78
CA TYR A 399 -9.61 -1.23 -7.52
C TYR A 399 -9.01 -0.25 -6.52
N GLY A 400 -9.85 0.43 -5.73
CA GLY A 400 -9.46 1.38 -4.70
C GLY A 400 -9.00 0.73 -3.39
N SER A 401 -8.56 1.56 -2.44
CA SER A 401 -8.09 1.08 -1.14
C SER A 401 -9.15 0.33 -0.33
N ASP A 402 -10.42 0.62 -0.54
CA ASP A 402 -11.55 -0.07 0.10
C ASP A 402 -11.65 -1.54 -0.33
N ALA A 403 -11.48 -1.82 -1.62
CA ALA A 403 -11.49 -3.17 -2.15
C ALA A 403 -10.23 -3.94 -1.74
N TRP A 404 -9.05 -3.35 -1.89
CA TRP A 404 -7.80 -3.94 -1.41
C TRP A 404 -7.81 -4.25 0.09
N ALA A 405 -8.43 -3.36 0.88
CA ALA A 405 -8.63 -3.58 2.30
C ALA A 405 -9.46 -4.83 2.57
N ALA A 406 -10.59 -4.93 1.88
CA ALA A 406 -11.55 -6.01 2.10
C ALA A 406 -11.06 -7.36 1.58
N ASP A 407 -10.30 -7.36 0.47
CA ASP A 407 -9.81 -8.61 -0.12
C ASP A 407 -8.51 -9.11 0.47
N PHE A 408 -7.58 -8.22 0.80
CA PHE A 408 -6.25 -8.64 1.18
C PHE A 408 -5.82 -8.17 2.57
N PHE A 409 -5.81 -6.85 2.82
CA PHE A 409 -5.17 -6.34 4.04
C PHE A 409 -5.90 -6.72 5.32
N SER A 410 -7.23 -6.58 5.38
CA SER A 410 -8.00 -6.88 6.60
C SER A 410 -8.05 -8.38 6.91
N PRO A 411 -8.41 -9.28 5.97
CA PRO A 411 -8.41 -10.71 6.22
C PRO A 411 -6.99 -11.29 6.35
N GLY A 412 -6.01 -10.71 5.67
CA GLY A 412 -4.60 -11.12 5.70
C GLY A 412 -3.81 -10.62 6.91
N ALA A 413 -4.37 -9.70 7.73
CA ALA A 413 -3.65 -9.03 8.81
C ALA A 413 -2.93 -9.98 9.79
N PRO A 414 -3.50 -11.12 10.24
CA PRO A 414 -2.79 -12.05 11.11
C PRO A 414 -1.51 -12.60 10.48
N LEU A 415 -1.54 -12.92 9.19
CA LEU A 415 -0.40 -13.49 8.49
C LEU A 415 0.62 -12.41 8.06
N LEU A 416 0.15 -11.20 7.73
CA LEU A 416 1.01 -10.03 7.47
C LEU A 416 1.86 -9.67 8.70
N ALA A 417 1.32 -9.83 9.90
CA ALA A 417 2.02 -9.61 11.16
C ALA A 417 2.95 -10.76 11.56
N ALA A 418 2.81 -11.96 10.97
CA ALA A 418 3.51 -13.16 11.42
C ALA A 418 4.91 -13.33 10.82
N ALA A 419 5.13 -12.89 9.58
CA ALA A 419 6.41 -13.08 8.87
C ALA A 419 6.56 -12.07 7.72
N PRO A 420 7.79 -11.86 7.21
CA PRO A 420 8.02 -11.16 5.94
C PRO A 420 7.43 -11.90 4.74
N TRP A 421 7.14 -11.15 3.66
CA TRP A 421 6.47 -11.68 2.47
C TRP A 421 7.31 -11.54 1.20
N VAL A 422 7.16 -12.51 0.31
CA VAL A 422 7.54 -12.44 -1.09
C VAL A 422 6.24 -12.43 -1.90
N MET A 423 6.04 -11.38 -2.68
CA MET A 423 4.81 -11.12 -3.41
C MET A 423 5.00 -11.40 -4.90
N VAL A 424 4.22 -12.33 -5.48
CA VAL A 424 4.18 -12.58 -6.93
C VAL A 424 2.98 -11.83 -7.51
N ARG A 425 3.14 -11.19 -8.66
CA ARG A 425 2.04 -10.49 -9.33
C ARG A 425 1.15 -11.46 -10.10
N GLY A 426 -0.17 -11.40 -9.88
CA GLY A 426 -1.16 -12.18 -10.61
C GLY A 426 -1.82 -11.42 -11.76
N ASN A 427 -2.69 -12.10 -12.52
CA ASN A 427 -3.37 -11.46 -13.66
C ASN A 427 -4.53 -10.54 -13.23
N HIS A 428 -4.95 -10.60 -11.99
CA HIS A 428 -5.85 -9.61 -11.42
C HIS A 428 -5.14 -8.28 -11.12
N GLU A 429 -3.83 -8.27 -11.03
CA GLU A 429 -3.01 -7.07 -10.82
C GLU A 429 -2.41 -6.49 -12.13
N VAL A 430 -2.95 -6.83 -13.31
CA VAL A 430 -2.60 -6.11 -14.55
C VAL A 430 -3.12 -4.67 -14.52
N CYS A 431 -2.51 -3.80 -15.34
CA CYS A 431 -2.78 -2.36 -15.29
C CYS A 431 -4.25 -1.96 -15.52
N ASN A 432 -4.99 -2.71 -16.33
CA ASN A 432 -6.40 -2.46 -16.58
C ASN A 432 -7.35 -3.05 -15.49
N ARG A 433 -6.80 -3.62 -14.43
CA ARG A 433 -7.50 -4.13 -13.24
C ARG A 433 -6.89 -3.51 -11.98
N ALA A 434 -6.44 -4.32 -11.03
CA ALA A 434 -5.88 -3.87 -9.75
C ALA A 434 -4.40 -3.43 -9.80
N GLY A 435 -3.78 -3.29 -10.97
CA GLY A 435 -2.36 -2.94 -11.13
C GLY A 435 -1.94 -1.62 -10.48
N GLN A 436 -2.84 -0.63 -10.41
CA GLN A 436 -2.59 0.61 -9.68
C GLN A 436 -2.33 0.35 -8.19
N GLY A 437 -3.08 -0.58 -7.58
CA GLY A 437 -2.88 -1.01 -6.19
C GLY A 437 -1.63 -1.86 -6.04
N TRP A 438 -1.33 -2.76 -6.98
CA TRP A 438 -0.10 -3.54 -6.98
C TRP A 438 1.13 -2.64 -6.82
N TYR A 439 1.32 -1.66 -7.68
CA TYR A 439 2.47 -0.76 -7.62
C TYR A 439 2.50 0.10 -6.36
N ARG A 440 1.35 0.49 -5.85
CA ARG A 440 1.27 1.28 -4.61
C ARG A 440 1.61 0.46 -3.38
N TYR A 441 1.23 -0.81 -3.34
CA TYR A 441 1.24 -1.61 -2.12
C TYR A 441 2.28 -2.71 -2.10
N LEU A 442 2.36 -3.52 -3.17
CA LEU A 442 3.01 -4.84 -3.13
C LEU A 442 4.22 -4.99 -4.07
N ASP A 443 4.45 -4.10 -5.02
CA ASP A 443 5.63 -4.18 -5.87
C ASP A 443 6.89 -3.86 -5.05
N PRO A 444 7.89 -4.76 -4.98
CA PRO A 444 9.11 -4.55 -4.20
C PRO A 444 10.04 -3.49 -4.79
N ASN A 445 9.85 -3.13 -6.06
CA ASN A 445 10.65 -2.09 -6.70
C ASN A 445 10.24 -0.69 -6.22
N PRO A 446 11.14 0.31 -6.29
CA PRO A 446 10.79 1.69 -5.99
C PRO A 446 9.59 2.17 -6.82
N PHE A 447 8.68 2.91 -6.19
CA PHE A 447 7.54 3.48 -6.90
C PHE A 447 8.01 4.50 -7.94
N ASP A 448 7.62 4.30 -9.19
CA ASP A 448 8.02 5.17 -10.30
C ASP A 448 7.20 6.46 -10.31
N GLY A 449 7.77 7.55 -9.79
CA GLY A 449 7.14 8.87 -9.81
C GLY A 449 6.90 9.46 -11.22
N THR A 450 7.44 8.85 -12.28
CA THR A 450 7.19 9.28 -13.67
C THR A 450 5.87 8.76 -14.22
N GLY A 451 5.27 7.76 -13.58
CA GLY A 451 4.00 7.17 -13.96
C GLY A 451 4.10 6.13 -15.08
N VAL A 452 5.32 5.68 -15.44
CA VAL A 452 5.53 4.67 -16.49
C VAL A 452 5.25 3.25 -15.97
N LYS A 453 5.75 2.94 -14.76
CA LYS A 453 5.50 1.64 -14.07
C LYS A 453 4.60 1.84 -12.84
N THR A 454 3.40 2.40 -13.00
CA THR A 454 2.43 2.63 -11.91
C THR A 454 1.01 2.21 -12.28
N CYS A 455 0.76 1.91 -13.55
CA CYS A 455 -0.59 1.72 -14.11
C CYS A 455 -1.52 2.95 -13.99
N ASP A 456 -1.02 4.11 -13.59
CA ASP A 456 -1.84 5.33 -13.44
C ASP A 456 -2.21 5.93 -14.80
N ASN A 457 -1.34 5.74 -15.80
CA ASN A 457 -1.56 6.25 -17.14
C ASN A 457 -1.66 5.10 -18.16
N PRO A 458 -2.85 4.89 -18.79
CA PRO A 458 -3.06 3.82 -19.78
C PRO A 458 -2.08 3.78 -20.96
N THR A 459 -1.46 4.92 -21.28
CA THR A 459 -0.45 4.99 -22.36
C THR A 459 0.74 4.08 -22.12
N TYR A 460 1.05 3.81 -20.85
CA TYR A 460 2.21 3.02 -20.44
C TYR A 460 1.87 1.60 -20.00
N ASP A 461 0.64 1.11 -20.20
CA ASP A 461 0.24 -0.24 -19.80
C ASP A 461 1.14 -1.33 -20.40
N ASN A 462 1.61 -1.15 -21.64
CA ASN A 462 2.54 -2.09 -22.26
C ASN A 462 3.88 -2.21 -21.53
N THR A 463 4.27 -1.20 -20.74
CA THR A 463 5.46 -1.25 -19.89
C THR A 463 5.09 -1.64 -18.47
N GLY A 464 4.01 -1.07 -17.93
CA GLY A 464 3.53 -1.34 -16.59
C GLY A 464 2.98 -2.75 -16.35
N ASN A 465 2.76 -3.52 -17.42
CA ASN A 465 2.30 -4.91 -17.33
C ASN A 465 3.42 -5.96 -17.24
N TYR A 466 4.66 -5.52 -17.11
CA TYR A 466 5.83 -6.42 -17.03
C TYR A 466 6.82 -5.91 -15.98
N ASN A 467 7.24 -6.79 -15.09
CA ASN A 467 8.29 -6.54 -14.11
C ASN A 467 9.46 -7.48 -14.33
N ASP A 468 10.68 -6.96 -14.18
CA ASP A 468 11.88 -7.75 -14.28
C ASP A 468 11.90 -8.80 -13.16
N PRO A 469 12.35 -10.05 -13.42
CA PRO A 469 12.41 -11.08 -12.41
C PRO A 469 13.45 -10.75 -11.34
N TRP A 470 13.21 -11.22 -10.14
CA TRP A 470 14.17 -11.07 -9.04
C TRP A 470 14.28 -12.35 -8.22
N ALA A 471 15.33 -12.45 -7.40
CA ALA A 471 15.54 -13.58 -6.53
C ALA A 471 15.56 -13.17 -5.05
N VAL A 472 14.98 -14.04 -4.22
CA VAL A 472 15.03 -13.99 -2.76
C VAL A 472 15.71 -15.24 -2.25
N SER A 473 16.90 -15.11 -1.65
CA SER A 473 17.71 -16.22 -1.15
C SER A 473 17.56 -16.38 0.37
N PHE A 474 17.47 -17.63 0.82
CA PHE A 474 17.36 -17.97 2.24
C PHE A 474 18.18 -19.24 2.56
N GLY A 475 19.43 -19.01 2.90
CA GLY A 475 20.39 -20.07 3.15
C GLY A 475 20.87 -20.72 1.84
N ASP A 476 20.49 -21.98 1.62
CA ASP A 476 20.85 -22.79 0.44
C ASP A 476 19.77 -22.83 -0.65
N THR A 477 18.74 -22.02 -0.52
CA THR A 477 17.54 -22.01 -1.37
C THR A 477 17.22 -20.59 -1.81
N GLN A 478 16.61 -20.44 -2.98
CA GLN A 478 16.06 -19.17 -3.45
C GLN A 478 14.73 -19.35 -4.16
N PHE A 479 13.87 -18.36 -4.06
CA PHE A 479 12.77 -18.13 -4.99
C PHE A 479 13.23 -17.21 -6.10
N ILE A 480 12.96 -17.58 -7.34
CA ILE A 480 13.06 -16.70 -8.51
C ILE A 480 11.64 -16.32 -8.85
N VAL A 481 11.31 -15.05 -8.62
CA VAL A 481 9.98 -14.49 -8.86
C VAL A 481 9.92 -13.99 -10.30
N PHE A 482 8.89 -14.43 -11.02
CA PHE A 482 8.68 -14.12 -12.44
C PHE A 482 7.29 -13.54 -12.65
N ASP A 483 7.19 -12.40 -13.34
CA ASP A 483 5.92 -11.74 -13.63
C ASP A 483 5.25 -12.32 -14.88
N SER A 484 4.23 -13.14 -14.69
CA SER A 484 3.39 -13.65 -15.78
C SER A 484 2.04 -12.97 -15.89
N SER A 485 1.80 -11.89 -15.14
CA SER A 485 0.47 -11.27 -14.99
C SER A 485 -0.23 -10.96 -16.32
N ASN A 486 0.52 -10.49 -17.32
CA ASN A 486 -0.02 -10.11 -18.63
C ASN A 486 0.18 -11.17 -19.72
N THR A 487 0.30 -12.45 -19.33
CA THR A 487 0.50 -13.50 -20.32
C THR A 487 -0.76 -13.75 -21.15
N SER A 488 -0.56 -14.19 -22.40
CA SER A 488 -1.65 -14.55 -23.30
C SER A 488 -2.27 -15.90 -22.92
N LYS A 489 -3.58 -16.04 -23.09
CA LYS A 489 -4.27 -17.35 -23.04
C LYS A 489 -3.95 -18.23 -24.25
N SER A 490 -3.37 -17.65 -25.31
CA SER A 490 -2.98 -18.35 -26.55
C SER A 490 -1.48 -18.23 -26.76
N ALA A 491 -0.92 -19.22 -27.48
CA ALA A 491 0.49 -19.18 -27.87
C ALA A 491 0.84 -17.89 -28.63
N TYR A 492 2.00 -17.33 -28.34
CA TYR A 492 2.50 -16.16 -29.05
C TYR A 492 2.93 -16.52 -30.48
N ALA A 493 2.70 -15.61 -31.40
CA ALA A 493 3.14 -15.71 -32.79
C ALA A 493 3.81 -14.37 -33.22
N PRO A 494 5.15 -14.29 -33.29
CA PRO A 494 6.12 -15.39 -33.06
C PRO A 494 6.23 -15.78 -31.57
N ALA A 495 6.65 -17.02 -31.30
CA ALA A 495 6.84 -17.51 -29.93
C ALA A 495 7.91 -16.72 -29.15
N ALA A 496 8.88 -16.09 -29.81
CA ALA A 496 9.86 -15.18 -29.20
C ALA A 496 9.23 -13.82 -28.90
N PHE A 497 8.28 -13.76 -27.98
CA PHE A 497 7.70 -12.51 -27.49
C PHE A 497 8.68 -11.78 -26.56
N MET A 498 9.20 -10.65 -27.02
CA MET A 498 10.36 -9.96 -26.43
C MET A 498 10.29 -9.69 -24.91
N PRO A 499 9.21 -9.20 -24.32
CA PRO A 499 9.18 -8.98 -22.87
C PRO A 499 9.53 -10.26 -22.12
N TYR A 500 8.84 -11.37 -22.37
CA TYR A 500 9.09 -12.62 -21.67
C TYR A 500 10.41 -13.31 -22.08
N THR A 501 10.89 -13.12 -23.30
CA THR A 501 12.20 -13.65 -23.69
C THR A 501 13.33 -12.97 -22.90
N THR A 502 13.23 -11.68 -22.67
CA THR A 502 14.18 -10.91 -21.84
C THR A 502 14.12 -11.38 -20.39
N GLU A 503 12.94 -11.41 -19.79
CA GLU A 503 12.73 -11.85 -18.41
C GLU A 503 13.20 -13.30 -18.18
N LEU A 504 12.98 -14.22 -19.14
CA LEU A 504 13.47 -15.60 -19.06
C LEU A 504 15.00 -15.67 -19.05
N SER A 505 15.67 -14.81 -19.83
CA SER A 505 17.13 -14.72 -19.83
C SER A 505 17.67 -14.24 -18.49
N GLU A 506 17.00 -13.24 -17.89
CA GLU A 506 17.33 -12.75 -16.56
C GLU A 506 17.07 -13.79 -15.47
N ALA A 507 15.93 -14.48 -15.52
CA ALA A 507 15.61 -15.58 -14.61
C ALA A 507 16.64 -16.70 -14.71
N ALA A 508 17.13 -17.04 -15.91
CA ALA A 508 18.21 -18.01 -16.09
C ALA A 508 19.52 -17.55 -15.45
N SER A 509 19.83 -16.25 -15.56
CA SER A 509 20.99 -15.66 -14.89
C SER A 509 20.87 -15.78 -13.37
N LEU A 510 19.70 -15.50 -12.79
CA LEU A 510 19.43 -15.67 -11.36
C LEU A 510 19.54 -17.14 -10.92
N ALA A 511 19.09 -18.10 -11.76
CA ALA A 511 19.17 -19.53 -11.50
C ALA A 511 20.59 -20.12 -11.67
N SER A 512 21.54 -19.35 -12.21
CA SER A 512 22.88 -19.84 -12.54
C SER A 512 23.74 -20.22 -11.32
N ASN A 513 23.36 -19.79 -10.11
CA ASN A 513 24.09 -20.11 -8.88
C ASN A 513 23.79 -21.56 -8.44
N ALA A 514 24.65 -22.50 -8.86
CA ALA A 514 24.53 -23.92 -8.51
C ALA A 514 24.63 -24.22 -6.99
N ASN A 515 25.07 -23.26 -6.16
CA ASN A 515 25.07 -23.42 -4.71
C ASN A 515 23.70 -23.27 -4.08
N LEU A 516 22.72 -22.75 -4.82
CA LEU A 516 21.35 -22.56 -4.35
C LEU A 516 20.41 -23.60 -5.02
N LEU A 517 19.41 -24.04 -4.27
CA LEU A 517 18.25 -24.73 -4.82
C LEU A 517 17.31 -23.65 -5.36
N SER A 518 17.11 -23.58 -6.66
CA SER A 518 16.25 -22.57 -7.28
C SER A 518 14.82 -23.09 -7.44
N MET A 519 13.87 -22.32 -6.89
CA MET A 519 12.43 -22.55 -7.06
C MET A 519 11.84 -21.39 -7.86
N PHE A 520 11.06 -21.71 -8.90
CA PHE A 520 10.47 -20.73 -9.80
C PHE A 520 9.06 -20.38 -9.31
N ALA A 521 8.88 -19.15 -8.82
CA ALA A 521 7.61 -18.66 -8.32
C ALA A 521 6.96 -17.75 -9.38
N VAL A 522 5.87 -18.21 -9.96
CA VAL A 522 5.14 -17.53 -11.03
C VAL A 522 3.65 -17.82 -10.91
N HIS A 523 2.81 -16.83 -11.21
CA HIS A 523 1.38 -16.96 -10.99
C HIS A 523 0.74 -18.04 -11.90
N HIS A 524 0.90 -17.93 -13.23
CA HIS A 524 0.27 -18.88 -14.14
C HIS A 524 1.01 -20.22 -14.18
N PRO A 525 0.32 -21.35 -14.04
CA PRO A 525 0.94 -22.67 -14.22
C PRO A 525 1.50 -22.85 -15.63
N VAL A 526 2.77 -23.23 -15.72
CA VAL A 526 3.39 -23.67 -16.99
C VAL A 526 3.05 -25.12 -17.24
N LEU A 527 3.24 -25.97 -16.23
CA LEU A 527 2.90 -27.39 -16.25
C LEU A 527 1.87 -27.67 -15.16
N GLY A 528 0.62 -27.72 -15.51
CA GLY A 528 -0.50 -27.93 -14.58
C GLY A 528 -1.79 -28.17 -15.34
N TYR A 529 -2.89 -28.38 -14.65
CA TYR A 529 -4.18 -28.68 -15.24
C TYR A 529 -5.24 -27.71 -14.74
N SER A 530 -6.20 -27.40 -15.58
CA SER A 530 -7.44 -26.71 -15.21
C SER A 530 -8.60 -27.51 -15.78
N ALA A 531 -9.67 -27.66 -15.00
CA ALA A 531 -10.85 -28.41 -15.42
C ALA A 531 -11.58 -27.69 -16.54
N ALA A 532 -11.44 -28.19 -17.74
CA ALA A 532 -12.26 -27.90 -18.90
C ALA A 532 -12.65 -29.23 -19.53
N SER A 533 -13.42 -29.23 -20.61
CA SER A 533 -13.70 -30.47 -21.35
C SER A 533 -13.28 -30.26 -22.82
N PRO A 534 -12.10 -30.76 -23.25
CA PRO A 534 -11.06 -31.44 -22.47
C PRO A 534 -10.37 -30.53 -21.44
N PRO A 535 -9.68 -31.10 -20.44
CA PRO A 535 -8.91 -30.30 -19.48
C PRO A 535 -7.90 -29.41 -20.20
N THR A 536 -7.85 -28.13 -19.81
CA THR A 536 -6.84 -27.21 -20.33
C THR A 536 -5.52 -27.45 -19.61
N ILE A 537 -4.44 -27.42 -20.36
CA ILE A 537 -3.10 -27.76 -19.90
C ILE A 537 -2.25 -26.51 -19.86
N GLY A 538 -1.75 -26.12 -18.69
CA GLY A 538 -0.85 -25.00 -18.48
C GLY A 538 -1.25 -23.70 -19.22
N ASN A 539 -0.44 -22.67 -19.12
CA ASN A 539 -0.66 -21.45 -19.88
C ASN A 539 0.01 -21.51 -21.26
N ALA A 540 -0.77 -21.49 -22.33
CA ALA A 540 -0.27 -21.63 -23.70
C ALA A 540 0.69 -20.51 -24.13
N GLY A 541 0.47 -19.27 -23.63
CA GLY A 541 1.38 -18.14 -23.89
C GLY A 541 2.76 -18.38 -23.30
N LEU A 542 2.84 -18.70 -22.00
CA LEU A 542 4.10 -19.02 -21.33
C LEU A 542 4.77 -20.24 -21.95
N GLN A 543 4.02 -21.32 -22.18
CA GLN A 543 4.56 -22.52 -22.81
C GLN A 543 5.21 -22.24 -24.16
N SER A 544 4.59 -21.39 -24.99
CA SER A 544 5.14 -21.04 -26.30
C SER A 544 6.48 -20.29 -26.21
N VAL A 545 6.60 -19.32 -25.29
CA VAL A 545 7.83 -18.55 -25.10
C VAL A 545 8.91 -19.40 -24.43
N MET A 546 8.54 -20.13 -23.38
CA MET A 546 9.47 -20.96 -22.60
C MET A 546 9.97 -22.15 -23.42
N SER A 547 9.12 -22.79 -24.26
CA SER A 547 9.53 -23.81 -25.19
C SER A 547 10.48 -23.30 -26.29
N ALA A 548 10.28 -22.06 -26.73
CA ALA A 548 11.19 -21.43 -27.69
C ALA A 548 12.55 -21.12 -27.06
N ALA A 549 12.59 -20.68 -25.80
CA ALA A 549 13.82 -20.39 -25.08
C ALA A 549 14.54 -21.66 -24.59
N TYR A 550 13.78 -22.67 -24.14
CA TYR A 550 14.28 -23.92 -23.54
C TYR A 550 13.53 -25.11 -24.14
N PRO A 551 13.88 -25.52 -25.38
CA PRO A 551 13.18 -26.59 -26.09
C PRO A 551 13.14 -27.90 -25.29
N GLY A 552 11.93 -28.40 -25.07
CA GLY A 552 11.68 -29.67 -24.37
C GLY A 552 11.80 -29.60 -22.85
N ASN A 553 12.22 -28.48 -22.27
CA ASN A 553 12.40 -28.30 -20.81
C ASN A 553 11.47 -27.26 -20.20
N TYR A 554 11.06 -26.24 -20.97
CA TYR A 554 10.22 -25.10 -20.61
C TYR A 554 10.86 -24.12 -19.62
N TYR A 555 11.56 -24.58 -18.61
CA TYR A 555 12.14 -23.75 -17.55
C TYR A 555 13.62 -23.41 -17.81
N PRO A 556 14.12 -22.29 -17.28
CA PRO A 556 15.54 -22.02 -17.20
C PRO A 556 16.29 -23.20 -16.54
N PRO A 557 17.55 -23.42 -16.89
CA PRO A 557 18.39 -24.45 -16.24
C PRO A 557 18.45 -24.23 -14.71
N ASN A 558 18.59 -25.30 -13.95
CA ASN A 558 18.72 -25.35 -12.49
C ASN A 558 17.43 -25.03 -11.71
N ILE A 559 16.29 -24.90 -12.35
CA ILE A 559 15.00 -24.84 -11.63
C ILE A 559 14.63 -26.27 -11.19
N ALA A 560 14.52 -26.45 -9.86
CA ALA A 560 14.18 -27.75 -9.27
C ALA A 560 12.68 -27.91 -8.99
N ILE A 561 12.02 -26.83 -8.59
CA ILE A 561 10.60 -26.78 -8.22
C ILE A 561 9.97 -25.56 -8.89
N ALA A 562 8.73 -25.69 -9.36
CA ALA A 562 7.89 -24.59 -9.81
C ALA A 562 6.66 -24.45 -8.91
N ILE A 563 6.30 -23.21 -8.57
CA ILE A 563 5.21 -22.90 -7.63
C ILE A 563 4.29 -21.85 -8.27
N HIS A 564 3.00 -22.13 -8.30
CA HIS A 564 1.99 -21.40 -9.05
C HIS A 564 0.72 -21.11 -8.22
N GLY A 565 -0.09 -20.16 -8.69
CA GLY A 565 -1.49 -19.92 -8.35
C GLY A 565 -2.39 -20.09 -9.57
N HIS A 566 -3.31 -19.13 -9.79
CA HIS A 566 -4.15 -18.98 -10.98
C HIS A 566 -5.25 -20.03 -11.15
N VAL A 567 -4.97 -21.29 -10.92
CA VAL A 567 -5.96 -22.37 -10.88
C VAL A 567 -6.35 -22.56 -9.43
N HIS A 568 -7.64 -22.40 -9.15
CA HIS A 568 -8.13 -22.33 -7.77
C HIS A 568 -8.36 -23.72 -7.20
N ASP A 569 -7.27 -24.45 -7.08
CA ASP A 569 -7.20 -25.80 -6.50
C ASP A 569 -5.80 -26.03 -5.90
N PHE A 570 -5.57 -27.21 -5.37
CA PHE A 570 -4.26 -27.68 -4.99
C PHE A 570 -3.81 -28.76 -5.97
N GLN A 571 -2.60 -28.59 -6.53
CA GLN A 571 -1.94 -29.59 -7.35
C GLN A 571 -0.51 -29.80 -6.90
N ALA A 572 -0.06 -31.07 -6.93
CA ALA A 572 1.35 -31.44 -6.79
C ALA A 572 1.69 -32.50 -7.83
N LEU A 573 2.53 -32.12 -8.79
CA LEU A 573 2.93 -32.97 -9.92
C LEU A 573 4.40 -33.33 -9.79
N SER A 574 4.71 -34.61 -9.98
CA SER A 574 6.06 -35.15 -10.18
C SER A 574 6.15 -35.74 -11.56
N PHE A 575 7.27 -35.49 -12.23
CA PHE A 575 7.45 -35.90 -13.65
C PHE A 575 8.42 -37.07 -13.77
N GLY A 576 8.09 -38.00 -14.66
CA GLY A 576 9.01 -39.05 -15.13
C GLY A 576 9.96 -38.58 -16.23
N SER A 577 9.73 -37.37 -16.75
CA SER A 577 10.59 -36.60 -17.65
C SER A 577 11.38 -35.54 -16.87
N ASN A 578 12.40 -34.95 -17.51
CA ASN A 578 13.27 -33.97 -16.86
C ASN A 578 12.60 -32.57 -16.75
N HIS A 579 11.62 -32.45 -15.86
CA HIS A 579 10.92 -31.22 -15.58
C HIS A 579 10.86 -30.98 -14.06
N PRO A 580 10.88 -29.73 -13.61
CA PRO A 580 10.76 -29.43 -12.19
C PRO A 580 9.40 -29.91 -11.65
N ALA A 581 9.40 -30.51 -10.46
CA ALA A 581 8.16 -30.79 -9.79
C ALA A 581 7.34 -29.49 -9.62
N THR A 582 6.03 -29.60 -9.81
CA THR A 582 5.16 -28.44 -9.89
C THR A 582 4.12 -28.46 -8.77
N PHE A 583 3.96 -27.32 -8.10
CA PHE A 583 2.86 -27.08 -7.17
C PHE A 583 1.96 -25.98 -7.72
N VAL A 584 0.64 -26.17 -7.58
CA VAL A 584 -0.37 -25.11 -7.67
C VAL A 584 -0.97 -24.95 -6.28
N ALA A 585 -0.98 -23.72 -5.77
CA ALA A 585 -1.48 -23.34 -4.46
C ALA A 585 -2.44 -22.14 -4.59
N GLY A 586 -3.37 -22.23 -5.55
CA GLY A 586 -4.37 -21.21 -5.86
C GLY A 586 -5.67 -21.36 -5.05
N ASN A 587 -5.67 -22.21 -4.04
CA ASN A 587 -6.84 -22.52 -3.23
C ASN A 587 -6.97 -21.63 -1.97
N GLY A 588 -6.41 -20.40 -2.00
CA GLY A 588 -6.28 -19.52 -0.83
C GLY A 588 -7.53 -18.72 -0.45
N GLY A 589 -8.58 -18.67 -1.28
CA GLY A 589 -9.77 -17.89 -0.93
C GLY A 589 -10.80 -17.70 -2.03
N ASP A 590 -10.39 -17.39 -3.26
CA ASP A 590 -11.34 -17.22 -4.36
C ASP A 590 -12.07 -18.53 -4.69
N ASN A 591 -13.24 -18.41 -5.34
CA ASN A 591 -14.04 -19.58 -5.75
C ASN A 591 -13.17 -20.68 -6.34
N LEU A 592 -13.26 -21.88 -5.76
CA LEU A 592 -12.56 -23.04 -6.31
C LEU A 592 -12.99 -23.32 -7.75
N ASP A 593 -12.05 -23.67 -8.59
CA ASP A 593 -12.33 -24.09 -9.96
C ASP A 593 -13.12 -25.41 -10.00
N THR A 594 -13.72 -25.72 -11.15
CA THR A 594 -14.39 -27.01 -11.32
C THR A 594 -13.40 -28.16 -11.08
N ALA A 595 -13.81 -29.18 -10.33
CA ALA A 595 -12.96 -30.34 -10.07
C ALA A 595 -12.55 -31.05 -11.36
N LEU A 596 -11.33 -31.54 -11.39
CA LEU A 596 -10.92 -32.51 -12.42
C LEU A 596 -11.78 -33.79 -12.31
N PRO A 597 -12.00 -34.52 -13.42
CA PRO A 597 -12.77 -35.76 -13.39
C PRO A 597 -12.21 -36.74 -12.33
N ALA A 598 -13.09 -37.48 -11.67
CA ALA A 598 -12.69 -38.47 -10.67
C ALA A 598 -11.77 -39.57 -11.26
N VAL A 599 -11.90 -39.82 -12.55
CA VAL A 599 -10.97 -40.70 -13.34
C VAL A 599 -10.34 -39.81 -14.38
N PHE A 600 -9.06 -39.56 -14.23
CA PHE A 600 -8.26 -38.70 -15.07
C PHE A 600 -6.92 -39.36 -15.37
N ASP A 601 -6.50 -39.39 -16.64
CA ASP A 601 -5.17 -39.85 -17.05
C ASP A 601 -4.33 -38.63 -17.48
N PRO A 602 -3.43 -38.14 -16.65
CA PRO A 602 -2.61 -36.99 -16.99
C PRO A 602 -1.65 -37.23 -18.13
N ASN A 603 -1.43 -38.50 -18.54
CA ASN A 603 -0.58 -38.83 -19.65
C ASN A 603 -1.34 -39.02 -20.97
N ALA A 604 -2.69 -39.06 -20.95
CA ALA A 604 -3.50 -38.95 -22.15
C ALA A 604 -3.54 -37.51 -22.67
N ASP A 605 -3.57 -36.53 -21.73
CA ASP A 605 -3.53 -35.08 -22.00
C ASP A 605 -2.32 -34.48 -21.25
N LEU A 606 -1.13 -34.61 -21.82
CA LEU A 606 0.11 -34.12 -21.17
C LEU A 606 0.05 -32.63 -20.85
N PRO A 607 0.58 -32.16 -19.68
CA PRO A 607 0.61 -30.73 -19.31
C PRO A 607 1.29 -29.85 -20.37
N ALA A 608 2.23 -30.41 -21.10
CA ALA A 608 2.88 -29.86 -22.29
C ALA A 608 3.52 -30.97 -23.10
N PRO A 609 3.88 -30.77 -24.37
CA PRO A 609 4.61 -31.76 -25.16
C PRO A 609 5.89 -32.26 -24.46
N ASN A 610 6.12 -33.56 -24.45
CA ASN A 610 7.27 -34.23 -23.82
C ASN A 610 7.29 -34.24 -22.29
N THR A 611 6.22 -33.86 -21.62
CA THR A 611 6.09 -33.95 -20.15
C THR A 611 5.41 -35.27 -19.79
N LEU A 612 6.07 -36.14 -19.05
CA LEU A 612 5.50 -37.39 -18.57
C LEU A 612 5.19 -37.24 -17.07
N VAL A 613 3.91 -37.27 -16.69
CA VAL A 613 3.50 -37.22 -15.29
C VAL A 613 3.69 -38.58 -14.64
N ASN A 614 4.47 -38.61 -13.56
CA ASN A 614 4.73 -39.81 -12.77
C ASN A 614 3.77 -39.91 -11.56
N ALA A 615 3.51 -38.80 -10.89
CA ALA A 615 2.57 -38.75 -9.78
C ALA A 615 1.83 -37.40 -9.79
N PHE A 616 0.54 -37.43 -9.47
CA PHE A 616 -0.30 -36.24 -9.44
C PHE A 616 -1.29 -36.29 -8.26
N ALA A 617 -1.06 -35.45 -7.26
CA ALA A 617 -2.01 -35.19 -6.18
C ALA A 617 -2.86 -33.96 -6.52
N PHE A 618 -4.16 -34.10 -6.44
CA PHE A 618 -5.15 -33.05 -6.69
C PHE A 618 -6.12 -32.93 -5.53
N SER A 619 -6.49 -31.72 -5.17
CA SER A 619 -7.58 -31.46 -4.21
C SER A 619 -8.30 -30.16 -4.53
N GLN A 620 -9.65 -30.23 -4.50
CA GLN A 620 -10.53 -29.08 -4.67
C GLN A 620 -11.00 -28.55 -3.30
N GLU A 621 -10.08 -28.39 -2.37
CA GLU A 621 -10.36 -27.90 -1.03
C GLU A 621 -9.63 -26.59 -0.77
N PHE A 622 -10.30 -25.63 -0.11
CA PHE A 622 -9.62 -24.41 0.34
C PHE A 622 -8.50 -24.71 1.32
N GLY A 623 -7.39 -24.02 1.19
CA GLY A 623 -6.26 -24.26 2.06
C GLY A 623 -5.01 -23.43 1.76
N PHE A 624 -3.90 -23.90 2.28
CA PHE A 624 -2.57 -23.30 2.09
C PHE A 624 -1.50 -24.40 2.18
N MET A 625 -0.30 -24.11 1.69
CA MET A 625 0.83 -25.00 1.76
C MET A 625 1.91 -24.49 2.71
N VAL A 626 2.57 -25.39 3.41
CA VAL A 626 3.73 -25.13 4.28
C VAL A 626 4.94 -25.86 3.74
N MET A 627 6.02 -25.17 3.51
CA MET A 627 7.31 -25.70 3.11
C MET A 627 8.25 -25.71 4.32
N ASP A 628 8.60 -26.88 4.83
CA ASP A 628 9.50 -27.05 5.97
C ASP A 628 10.88 -27.55 5.53
N ARG A 629 11.94 -26.94 6.05
CA ARG A 629 13.31 -27.41 5.81
C ARG A 629 13.55 -28.77 6.42
N VAL A 630 14.17 -29.64 5.67
CA VAL A 630 14.55 -30.99 6.15
C VAL A 630 16.08 -31.06 6.28
N GLY A 631 16.58 -31.20 7.50
CA GLY A 631 18.01 -31.21 7.79
C GLY A 631 18.61 -29.81 7.99
N ALA A 632 19.92 -29.71 7.95
CA ALA A 632 20.65 -28.46 8.11
C ALA A 632 20.65 -27.63 6.82
N VAL A 633 20.96 -26.33 6.96
CA VAL A 633 21.26 -25.48 5.80
C VAL A 633 22.42 -26.12 5.01
N GLY A 634 22.28 -26.21 3.72
CA GLY A 634 23.18 -26.92 2.80
C GLY A 634 22.63 -28.27 2.33
N ALA A 635 21.62 -28.82 3.00
CA ALA A 635 20.95 -30.07 2.55
C ALA A 635 20.07 -29.86 1.30
N LYS A 636 19.66 -28.61 1.02
CA LYS A 636 18.77 -28.27 -0.12
C LYS A 636 17.52 -29.15 -0.18
N ASN A 637 16.96 -29.48 0.99
CA ASN A 637 15.88 -30.44 1.09
C ASN A 637 14.70 -29.85 1.84
N TRP A 638 13.50 -30.02 1.29
CA TRP A 638 12.27 -29.46 1.80
C TRP A 638 11.12 -30.47 1.78
N LYS A 639 10.23 -30.33 2.73
CA LYS A 639 8.96 -31.02 2.81
C LYS A 639 7.84 -30.02 2.58
N PHE A 640 6.92 -30.34 1.71
CA PHE A 640 5.74 -29.53 1.41
C PHE A 640 4.51 -30.21 1.99
N THR A 641 3.76 -29.49 2.80
CA THR A 641 2.56 -30.01 3.44
C THR A 641 1.39 -29.08 3.12
N SER A 642 0.38 -29.59 2.43
CA SER A 642 -0.86 -28.86 2.15
C SER A 642 -1.90 -29.13 3.24
N TYR A 643 -2.54 -28.05 3.70
CA TYR A 643 -3.53 -28.05 4.78
C TYR A 643 -4.86 -27.48 4.29
N ARG A 644 -5.98 -28.02 4.76
CA ARG A 644 -7.30 -27.40 4.66
C ARG A 644 -7.42 -26.22 5.61
N THR A 645 -8.48 -25.44 5.44
CA THR A 645 -8.82 -24.29 6.30
C THR A 645 -8.88 -24.63 7.80
N ASN A 646 -9.30 -25.86 8.13
CA ASN A 646 -9.39 -26.36 9.51
C ASN A 646 -8.07 -26.92 10.06
N GLY A 647 -6.96 -26.82 9.31
CA GLY A 647 -5.64 -27.32 9.70
C GLY A 647 -5.44 -28.83 9.51
N THR A 648 -6.41 -29.56 8.93
CA THR A 648 -6.21 -30.97 8.57
C THR A 648 -5.40 -31.10 7.30
N LEU A 649 -4.68 -32.23 7.15
CA LEU A 649 -3.81 -32.48 6.02
C LEU A 649 -4.61 -32.75 4.74
N ILE A 650 -4.14 -32.17 3.62
CA ILE A 650 -4.48 -32.60 2.26
C ILE A 650 -3.42 -33.60 1.81
N ALA A 651 -2.18 -33.16 1.68
CA ALA A 651 -1.07 -33.98 1.19
C ALA A 651 0.26 -33.60 1.88
N VAL A 652 1.18 -34.55 1.90
CA VAL A 652 2.56 -34.35 2.34
C VAL A 652 3.46 -34.81 1.21
N CYS A 653 4.29 -33.89 0.70
CA CYS A 653 5.24 -34.18 -0.39
C CYS A 653 6.68 -33.97 0.12
N THR A 654 7.57 -34.91 -0.17
CA THR A 654 8.99 -34.84 0.15
C THR A 654 9.81 -34.79 -1.11
N MET A 655 10.89 -34.03 -1.11
CA MET A 655 11.83 -33.98 -2.23
C MET A 655 12.56 -35.32 -2.34
N GLY A 656 12.66 -35.83 -3.57
CA GLY A 656 13.37 -37.06 -3.91
C GLY A 656 14.76 -36.79 -4.49
N ALA A 657 15.45 -37.89 -4.88
CA ALA A 657 16.67 -37.78 -5.66
C ALA A 657 16.35 -37.32 -7.10
N ALA A 658 17.34 -36.68 -7.77
CA ALA A 658 17.22 -36.37 -9.19
C ALA A 658 16.93 -37.64 -10.01
N ILE A 659 16.09 -37.50 -11.06
CA ILE A 659 15.80 -38.61 -11.96
C ILE A 659 17.07 -38.93 -12.75
N PRO A 660 17.52 -40.17 -12.77
CA PRO A 660 18.52 -40.63 -13.76
C PRO A 660 17.90 -40.48 -15.15
N CYS A 661 18.47 -39.68 -16.00
CA CYS A 661 17.95 -39.53 -17.35
C CYS A 661 19.01 -39.91 -18.40
N SER A 662 18.54 -40.30 -19.59
CA SER A 662 19.37 -40.55 -20.77
C SER A 662 19.25 -39.34 -21.71
N GLY A 663 20.12 -38.34 -21.58
CA GLY A 663 20.09 -37.15 -22.41
C GLY A 663 20.57 -35.89 -21.66
N VAL A 664 20.25 -34.72 -22.17
CA VAL A 664 20.53 -33.46 -21.46
C VAL A 664 19.51 -33.33 -20.32
N CYS A 665 19.96 -33.61 -19.11
CA CYS A 665 19.12 -33.65 -17.92
C CYS A 665 19.54 -32.58 -16.95
N ASP A 666 18.56 -32.00 -16.27
CA ASP A 666 18.84 -31.30 -15.04
C ASP A 666 19.28 -32.33 -13.97
N SER A 667 20.57 -32.31 -13.63
CA SER A 667 21.13 -33.15 -12.59
C SER A 667 20.89 -32.57 -11.17
N THR A 668 20.05 -31.53 -11.03
CA THR A 668 19.81 -30.87 -9.76
C THR A 668 19.11 -31.84 -8.80
N PRO A 669 19.70 -32.15 -7.64
CA PRO A 669 19.02 -32.95 -6.61
C PRO A 669 17.71 -32.27 -6.18
N GLY A 670 16.64 -33.07 -6.08
CA GLY A 670 15.37 -32.59 -5.57
C GLY A 670 14.38 -32.08 -6.64
N SER A 671 14.66 -32.31 -7.93
CA SER A 671 13.71 -32.01 -9.01
C SER A 671 12.46 -32.88 -9.01
N GLN A 672 12.37 -33.87 -8.13
CA GLN A 672 11.21 -34.74 -7.93
C GLN A 672 10.63 -34.66 -6.53
N ILE A 673 9.33 -34.96 -6.44
CA ILE A 673 8.63 -35.11 -5.18
C ILE A 673 7.92 -36.46 -5.10
N THR A 674 7.81 -37.01 -3.89
CA THR A 674 6.93 -38.13 -3.56
C THR A 674 5.89 -37.63 -2.59
N CYS A 675 4.62 -37.76 -2.93
CA CYS A 675 3.51 -37.31 -2.13
C CYS A 675 2.74 -38.46 -1.49
N THR A 676 2.18 -38.22 -0.29
CA THR A 676 1.20 -39.07 0.37
C THR A 676 -0.04 -38.26 0.70
N ASP A 677 -1.21 -38.91 0.72
CA ASP A 677 -2.45 -38.34 1.23
C ASP A 677 -2.46 -38.26 2.77
N ALA A 678 -3.53 -37.74 3.36
CA ALA A 678 -3.71 -37.67 4.81
C ALA A 678 -3.71 -39.04 5.49
N GLY A 679 -4.03 -40.11 4.79
CA GLY A 679 -3.98 -41.50 5.27
C GLY A 679 -2.60 -42.14 5.17
N GLY A 680 -1.61 -41.44 4.59
CA GLY A 680 -0.27 -41.94 4.36
C GLY A 680 -0.14 -42.84 3.10
N ASN A 681 -1.17 -42.87 2.23
CA ASN A 681 -1.11 -43.61 0.99
C ASN A 681 -0.29 -42.83 -0.04
N VAL A 682 0.60 -43.51 -0.74
CA VAL A 682 1.41 -42.89 -1.78
C VAL A 682 0.53 -42.50 -2.97
N VAL A 683 0.70 -41.24 -3.41
CA VAL A 683 0.02 -40.71 -4.60
C VAL A 683 0.52 -41.37 -5.85
N GLY A 684 -0.41 -41.88 -6.67
CA GLY A 684 -0.14 -42.50 -7.98
C GLY A 684 -0.12 -41.50 -9.13
N SER A 685 -0.28 -42.01 -10.35
CA SER A 685 -0.32 -41.18 -11.56
C SER A 685 -1.42 -40.12 -11.54
N TYR A 686 -2.52 -40.38 -10.83
CA TYR A 686 -3.53 -39.39 -10.43
C TYR A 686 -4.19 -39.86 -9.14
N THR A 687 -4.31 -38.95 -8.20
CA THR A 687 -5.02 -39.15 -6.91
C THR A 687 -5.82 -37.91 -6.59
N ASN A 688 -7.15 -38.02 -6.66
CA ASN A 688 -8.05 -36.99 -6.17
C ASN A 688 -8.19 -37.14 -4.64
N ILE A 689 -7.75 -36.13 -3.89
CA ILE A 689 -7.78 -36.09 -2.42
C ILE A 689 -8.99 -35.24 -2.04
N PRO A 690 -10.04 -35.87 -1.46
CA PRO A 690 -11.29 -35.20 -1.11
C PRO A 690 -11.12 -34.20 0.02
#